data_6c77bf1a8f82d9c9a02c8aabc60fcada
#
_entry.id   6c77bf1a8f82d9c9a02c8aabc60fcada
#
_cell.length_a   1.000
_cell.length_b   1.000
_cell.length_c   1.000
_cell.angle_alpha   90.00
_cell.angle_beta   90.00
_cell.angle_gamma   90.00
#
_symmetry.space_group_name_H-M   'P 1'
#
loop_
_entity.id
_entity.type
_entity.pdbx_description
1 polymer ?
#
loop_
_entity_poly.entity_id
_entity_poly.type
_entity_poly.pdbx_seq_one_letter_code
_entity_poly.pdbx_strand_id
1 'polypeptide(L)'
;MKSVKYNEDMMKRVMMAVVLLSGLWLTAMGQTREAYVDFLYQYMPLPDRTDYPRTYYEKNVDLSLRARAEMPWGSSVPEREFKHFVVPVRVNNENLDNSREVFYNDLKDRVKGLSMKDAILEVNHWCHEHVTYRPSDARTSSPLATLKTAYGRCGEQSTFTVAALRSVGIPARQVYTPRWAHTDDNHAWVEAWADGKWYFLGACEPEPVLNLGWFNESASRGMLMHTKVFGHYDGPEEVMERTACFTEINVIDNYAPTSRIDVLVVDEQGKPVEGAKVEFKLYNYAEFYTVAKKLTDGAGRTFLTAGRGDMLLWATKDGRVKIQKVSFGKDKDVTLQLDGQQLPKRVDIDIVPPPVSGMLPDVTPEQRAENNRRMAYEDSIRKAYEATMPVEDWRGNYQTIEQYLAQTKNKAMAQRLLSVISKKDLRDISLDVLLDNETTVTDTSDIYCRYVLSPRVENEWLTPYKAFFRKELKGIKRVEDLIQWCRQNVKIDREHNPQQLRMQPMSVYRERLTDNLGRNIFFVSAARSLGFPARINEVNGKPQYYKGGTWYDVDYEQQAEVSADLSVLRLAYHPIEHYDNPKYYIHFTLSKLVDGEAQLLTYPEEATWKGDFENGVELEKGTYLLTTGTRLASGKVLVHLEQFTIGGQTKVDFTMREDNEEPQVIGSLNAENLYADHTSKMQKSILSTTGRGFYILGIVAPNQEPTNHALRDISIYKQQMEQWGRKMVLLFQNEDEAQRFNYQEFNNMLPSTVVWGTDVDGRIMKEVLEQMKLSSPSLPIFLVCDTFNRVVFCLQGYTINLGEQLMKVIRKL
;
A
#
# COMPACT_ATOMS: atom_id res chain seq x y z
N MET A 1 -43.73 -26.04 61.19
CA MET A 1 -44.41 -25.75 59.89
C MET A 1 -44.31 -24.28 59.42
N LYS A 2 -44.22 -23.25 60.27
CA LYS A 2 -44.06 -21.85 59.86
C LYS A 2 -42.70 -21.45 59.29
N SER A 3 -41.59 -22.12 59.71
CA SER A 3 -40.23 -21.78 59.22
C SER A 3 -39.87 -22.32 57.80
N VAL A 4 -40.51 -23.46 57.42
CA VAL A 4 -40.29 -24.11 56.13
C VAL A 4 -40.99 -23.31 55.02
N LYS A 5 -42.18 -22.77 55.29
CA LYS A 5 -42.91 -21.91 54.33
C LYS A 5 -42.20 -20.56 54.06
N TYR A 6 -41.54 -20.02 55.09
CA TYR A 6 -40.79 -18.76 54.95
C TYR A 6 -39.54 -18.91 54.07
N ASN A 7 -38.86 -20.05 54.17
CA ASN A 7 -37.70 -20.35 53.31
C ASN A 7 -38.08 -20.63 51.84
N GLU A 8 -39.24 -21.32 51.60
CA GLU A 8 -39.71 -21.55 50.24
C GLU A 8 -40.14 -20.24 49.52
N ASP A 9 -40.83 -19.33 50.24
CA ASP A 9 -41.21 -18.02 49.67
C ASP A 9 -40.01 -17.11 49.42
N MET A 10 -39.02 -17.14 50.28
CA MET A 10 -37.76 -16.42 50.09
C MET A 10 -36.95 -17.01 48.91
N MET A 11 -36.85 -18.31 48.75
CA MET A 11 -36.22 -18.94 47.57
C MET A 11 -36.97 -18.62 46.27
N LYS A 12 -38.29 -18.63 46.27
CA LYS A 12 -39.09 -18.24 45.08
C LYS A 12 -38.88 -16.78 44.71
N ARG A 13 -38.80 -15.88 45.69
CA ARG A 13 -38.49 -14.44 45.44
C ARG A 13 -37.08 -14.21 44.90
N VAL A 14 -36.10 -14.92 45.45
CA VAL A 14 -34.70 -14.88 44.95
C VAL A 14 -34.62 -15.44 43.52
N MET A 15 -35.26 -16.57 43.26
CA MET A 15 -35.27 -17.19 41.96
C MET A 15 -36.03 -16.30 40.93
N MET A 16 -37.12 -15.64 41.32
CA MET A 16 -37.84 -14.70 40.47
C MET A 16 -37.04 -13.40 40.22
N ALA A 17 -36.30 -12.90 41.19
CA ALA A 17 -35.39 -11.77 41.04
C ALA A 17 -34.21 -12.11 40.12
N VAL A 18 -33.63 -13.32 40.21
CA VAL A 18 -32.58 -13.80 39.31
C VAL A 18 -33.08 -13.95 37.88
N VAL A 19 -34.32 -14.47 37.68
CA VAL A 19 -34.93 -14.58 36.36
C VAL A 19 -35.27 -13.20 35.75
N LEU A 20 -35.74 -12.25 36.57
CA LEU A 20 -36.02 -10.89 36.14
C LEU A 20 -34.72 -10.13 35.83
N LEU A 21 -33.68 -10.28 36.61
CA LEU A 21 -32.35 -9.69 36.38
C LEU A 21 -31.66 -10.28 35.12
N SER A 22 -31.76 -11.61 34.95
CA SER A 22 -31.24 -12.26 33.73
C SER A 22 -32.01 -11.85 32.47
N GLY A 23 -33.35 -11.67 32.56
CA GLY A 23 -34.18 -11.18 31.49
C GLY A 23 -33.87 -9.72 31.12
N LEU A 24 -33.63 -8.85 32.09
CA LEU A 24 -33.23 -7.44 31.87
C LEU A 24 -31.81 -7.37 31.28
N TRP A 25 -30.91 -8.26 31.72
CA TRP A 25 -29.55 -8.38 31.15
C TRP A 25 -29.57 -8.83 29.69
N LEU A 26 -30.34 -9.85 29.37
CA LEU A 26 -30.49 -10.37 28.00
C LEU A 26 -31.12 -9.34 27.06
N THR A 27 -32.08 -8.54 27.50
CA THR A 27 -32.66 -7.44 26.73
C THR A 27 -31.68 -6.28 26.54
N ALA A 28 -30.96 -5.90 27.57
CA ALA A 28 -29.91 -4.86 27.48
C ALA A 28 -28.75 -5.27 26.55
N MET A 29 -28.29 -6.53 26.63
CA MET A 29 -27.27 -7.05 25.70
C MET A 29 -27.78 -7.11 24.26
N GLY A 30 -29.05 -7.51 24.05
CA GLY A 30 -29.68 -7.49 22.72
C GLY A 30 -29.80 -6.10 22.12
N GLN A 31 -30.14 -5.10 22.91
CA GLN A 31 -30.16 -3.70 22.48
C GLN A 31 -28.79 -3.15 22.13
N THR A 32 -27.75 -3.50 22.92
CA THR A 32 -26.37 -3.10 22.66
C THR A 32 -25.85 -3.75 21.37
N ARG A 33 -26.11 -5.05 21.18
CA ARG A 33 -25.74 -5.78 19.96
C ARG A 33 -26.32 -5.14 18.70
N GLU A 34 -27.63 -4.87 18.71
CA GLU A 34 -28.33 -4.27 17.56
C GLU A 34 -27.81 -2.85 17.29
N ALA A 35 -27.52 -2.06 18.32
CA ALA A 35 -26.92 -0.74 18.12
C ALA A 35 -25.57 -0.75 17.39
N TYR A 36 -24.73 -1.78 17.61
CA TYR A 36 -23.49 -1.92 16.85
C TYR A 36 -23.73 -2.42 15.42
N VAL A 37 -24.70 -3.32 15.20
CA VAL A 37 -25.08 -3.73 13.85
C VAL A 37 -25.63 -2.54 13.05
N ASP A 38 -26.50 -1.74 13.67
CA ASP A 38 -27.06 -0.52 13.07
C ASP A 38 -25.94 0.51 12.76
N PHE A 39 -24.99 0.68 13.67
CA PHE A 39 -23.83 1.52 13.44
C PHE A 39 -23.01 1.07 12.22
N LEU A 40 -22.78 -0.24 12.07
CA LEU A 40 -22.10 -0.77 10.89
C LEU A 40 -22.91 -0.47 9.61
N TYR A 41 -24.23 -0.73 9.62
CA TYR A 41 -25.10 -0.49 8.47
C TYR A 41 -25.30 0.99 8.12
N GLN A 42 -25.16 1.87 9.11
CA GLN A 42 -25.24 3.32 8.90
C GLN A 42 -24.05 3.84 8.08
N TYR A 43 -22.87 3.28 8.28
CA TYR A 43 -21.63 3.83 7.73
C TYR A 43 -20.88 2.90 6.78
N MET A 44 -21.28 1.64 6.62
CA MET A 44 -20.56 0.73 5.72
C MET A 44 -20.68 1.18 4.26
N PRO A 45 -19.59 1.03 3.48
CA PRO A 45 -19.60 1.28 2.05
C PRO A 45 -20.63 0.40 1.32
N LEU A 46 -21.16 0.89 0.20
CA LEU A 46 -22.14 0.17 -0.61
C LEU A 46 -21.68 -1.27 -0.96
N PRO A 47 -20.43 -1.54 -1.40
CA PRO A 47 -20.00 -2.92 -1.64
C PRO A 47 -20.09 -3.82 -0.41
N ASP A 48 -19.73 -3.32 0.77
CA ASP A 48 -19.84 -4.10 2.01
C ASP A 48 -21.29 -4.43 2.37
N ARG A 49 -22.20 -3.52 2.08
CA ARG A 49 -23.64 -3.74 2.32
C ARG A 49 -24.24 -4.80 1.40
N THR A 50 -23.75 -4.90 0.17
CA THR A 50 -24.36 -5.70 -0.91
C THR A 50 -23.68 -7.04 -1.14
N ASP A 51 -22.37 -7.12 -0.89
CA ASP A 51 -21.57 -8.30 -1.16
C ASP A 51 -21.57 -9.31 -0.01
N TYR A 52 -21.94 -8.87 1.22
CA TYR A 52 -21.95 -9.71 2.42
C TYR A 52 -23.33 -9.71 3.08
N PRO A 53 -23.81 -10.88 3.58
CA PRO A 53 -25.10 -10.96 4.24
C PRO A 53 -25.08 -10.32 5.63
N ARG A 54 -26.24 -9.84 6.10
CA ARG A 54 -26.39 -9.24 7.44
C ARG A 54 -25.87 -10.15 8.56
N THR A 55 -26.10 -11.46 8.44
CA THR A 55 -25.64 -12.47 9.41
C THR A 55 -24.12 -12.50 9.58
N TYR A 56 -23.36 -12.10 8.55
CA TYR A 56 -21.92 -11.94 8.64
C TYR A 56 -21.53 -10.84 9.64
N TYR A 57 -22.15 -9.67 9.56
CA TYR A 57 -21.90 -8.55 10.46
C TYR A 57 -22.40 -8.82 11.87
N GLU A 58 -23.57 -9.43 12.00
CA GLU A 58 -24.12 -9.87 13.28
C GLU A 58 -23.18 -10.81 14.01
N LYS A 59 -22.62 -11.81 13.33
CA LYS A 59 -21.62 -12.72 13.88
C LYS A 59 -20.33 -11.98 14.30
N ASN A 60 -19.85 -11.03 13.52
CA ASN A 60 -18.66 -10.26 13.85
C ASN A 60 -18.88 -9.33 15.06
N VAL A 61 -20.08 -8.76 15.23
CA VAL A 61 -20.45 -8.01 16.42
C VAL A 61 -20.49 -8.92 17.65
N ASP A 62 -21.10 -10.10 17.52
CA ASP A 62 -21.14 -11.10 18.62
C ASP A 62 -19.72 -11.50 19.07
N LEU A 63 -18.79 -11.72 18.13
CA LEU A 63 -17.40 -12.02 18.44
C LEU A 63 -16.67 -10.84 19.11
N SER A 64 -16.96 -9.61 18.71
CA SER A 64 -16.41 -8.41 19.34
C SER A 64 -16.88 -8.25 20.80
N LEU A 65 -18.18 -8.45 21.03
CA LEU A 65 -18.76 -8.42 22.36
C LEU A 65 -18.24 -9.56 23.24
N ARG A 66 -18.04 -10.74 22.66
CA ARG A 66 -17.40 -11.87 23.33
C ARG A 66 -15.98 -11.54 23.76
N ALA A 67 -15.16 -11.00 22.85
CA ALA A 67 -13.80 -10.57 23.19
C ALA A 67 -13.80 -9.52 24.32
N ARG A 68 -14.72 -8.53 24.26
CA ARG A 68 -14.88 -7.53 25.31
C ARG A 68 -15.24 -8.15 26.67
N ALA A 69 -16.05 -9.21 26.69
CA ALA A 69 -16.46 -9.87 27.92
C ALA A 69 -15.39 -10.81 28.50
N GLU A 70 -14.61 -11.47 27.63
CA GLU A 70 -13.69 -12.53 28.04
C GLU A 70 -12.24 -12.04 28.27
N MET A 71 -11.81 -10.93 27.60
CA MET A 71 -10.44 -10.42 27.74
C MET A 71 -10.28 -9.50 28.96
N PRO A 72 -9.12 -9.54 29.65
CA PRO A 72 -8.89 -8.76 30.87
C PRO A 72 -9.07 -7.24 30.71
N TRP A 73 -8.78 -6.72 29.52
CA TRP A 73 -8.86 -5.30 29.19
C TRP A 73 -10.24 -4.85 28.69
N GLY A 74 -11.18 -5.77 28.49
CA GLY A 74 -12.46 -5.45 27.84
C GLY A 74 -13.27 -4.36 28.53
N SER A 75 -13.24 -4.29 29.87
CA SER A 75 -13.92 -3.25 30.65
C SER A 75 -13.15 -1.92 30.68
N SER A 76 -11.84 -1.91 30.42
CA SER A 76 -11.02 -0.70 30.42
C SER A 76 -11.01 0.02 29.07
N VAL A 77 -11.42 -0.66 27.99
CA VAL A 77 -11.53 -0.06 26.65
C VAL A 77 -12.74 0.88 26.60
N PRO A 78 -12.55 2.19 26.39
CA PRO A 78 -13.65 3.12 26.32
C PRO A 78 -14.60 2.81 25.14
N GLU A 79 -15.84 3.24 25.26
CA GLU A 79 -16.89 2.94 24.28
C GLU A 79 -16.55 3.48 22.88
N ARG A 80 -15.98 4.67 22.78
CA ARG A 80 -15.56 5.27 21.52
C ARG A 80 -14.51 4.43 20.81
N GLU A 81 -13.45 4.03 21.51
CA GLU A 81 -12.37 3.21 20.98
C GLU A 81 -12.87 1.81 20.59
N PHE A 82 -13.73 1.22 21.38
CA PHE A 82 -14.35 -0.07 21.06
C PHE A 82 -15.21 0.01 19.81
N LYS A 83 -16.11 1.00 19.75
CA LYS A 83 -17.07 1.19 18.66
C LYS A 83 -16.37 1.45 17.31
N HIS A 84 -15.32 2.26 17.29
CA HIS A 84 -14.66 2.70 16.05
C HIS A 84 -13.46 1.82 15.64
N PHE A 85 -12.82 1.12 16.59
CA PHE A 85 -11.55 0.42 16.33
C PHE A 85 -11.53 -1.07 16.71
N VAL A 86 -12.64 -1.62 17.23
CA VAL A 86 -12.80 -3.07 17.47
C VAL A 86 -13.97 -3.63 16.66
N VAL A 87 -15.14 -3.00 16.75
CA VAL A 87 -16.36 -3.48 16.10
C VAL A 87 -16.26 -3.57 14.57
N PRO A 88 -15.71 -2.58 13.84
CA PRO A 88 -15.59 -2.65 12.39
C PRO A 88 -14.70 -3.81 11.95
N VAL A 89 -15.14 -4.52 10.91
CA VAL A 89 -14.38 -5.64 10.33
C VAL A 89 -13.35 -5.11 9.34
N ARG A 90 -13.78 -4.24 8.43
CA ARG A 90 -12.92 -3.66 7.40
C ARG A 90 -11.78 -2.84 7.97
N VAL A 91 -10.61 -3.04 7.42
CA VAL A 91 -9.38 -2.31 7.78
C VAL A 91 -8.96 -1.39 6.63
N ASN A 92 -8.90 -1.91 5.41
CA ASN A 92 -8.47 -1.21 4.20
C ASN A 92 -9.45 -1.51 3.04
N ASN A 93 -8.96 -2.01 1.92
CA ASN A 93 -9.74 -2.38 0.74
C ASN A 93 -9.74 -3.91 0.47
N GLU A 94 -9.38 -4.70 1.47
CA GLU A 94 -9.37 -6.15 1.41
C GLU A 94 -10.78 -6.73 1.21
N ASN A 95 -10.87 -7.95 0.69
CA ASN A 95 -12.09 -8.74 0.79
C ASN A 95 -12.28 -9.19 2.23
N LEU A 96 -13.51 -9.10 2.74
CA LEU A 96 -13.84 -9.53 4.10
C LEU A 96 -13.99 -11.05 4.17
N ASP A 97 -13.56 -11.64 5.29
CA ASP A 97 -13.64 -13.08 5.55
C ASP A 97 -13.93 -13.38 7.03
N ASN A 98 -13.91 -14.65 7.41
CA ASN A 98 -14.19 -15.08 8.77
C ASN A 98 -12.96 -15.08 9.69
N SER A 99 -11.95 -14.27 9.41
CA SER A 99 -10.69 -14.20 10.15
C SER A 99 -10.88 -13.92 11.64
N ARG A 100 -11.86 -13.07 12.01
CA ARG A 100 -12.09 -12.70 13.42
C ARG A 100 -12.33 -13.93 14.30
N GLU A 101 -13.10 -14.90 13.85
CA GLU A 101 -13.37 -16.12 14.61
C GLU A 101 -12.12 -17.02 14.71
N VAL A 102 -11.42 -17.20 13.59
CA VAL A 102 -10.19 -18.01 13.52
C VAL A 102 -9.13 -17.40 14.45
N PHE A 103 -8.84 -16.12 14.28
CA PHE A 103 -7.81 -15.43 15.06
C PHE A 103 -8.15 -15.36 16.55
N TYR A 104 -9.43 -15.14 16.89
CA TYR A 104 -9.86 -15.19 18.29
C TYR A 104 -9.55 -16.53 18.91
N ASN A 105 -9.88 -17.64 18.25
CA ASN A 105 -9.67 -18.99 18.78
C ASN A 105 -8.18 -19.30 18.96
N ASP A 106 -7.31 -18.81 18.06
CA ASP A 106 -5.87 -19.03 18.14
C ASP A 106 -5.19 -18.16 19.22
N LEU A 107 -5.70 -16.95 19.43
CA LEU A 107 -5.04 -15.94 20.26
C LEU A 107 -5.56 -15.86 21.70
N LYS A 108 -6.84 -16.14 21.95
CA LYS A 108 -7.49 -15.89 23.26
C LYS A 108 -6.73 -16.46 24.47
N ASP A 109 -6.28 -17.70 24.36
CA ASP A 109 -5.58 -18.39 25.48
C ASP A 109 -4.11 -17.93 25.57
N ARG A 110 -3.54 -17.47 24.47
CA ARG A 110 -2.18 -16.96 24.37
C ARG A 110 -2.02 -15.59 25.05
N VAL A 111 -3.04 -14.73 24.98
CA VAL A 111 -2.98 -13.35 25.48
C VAL A 111 -3.70 -13.10 26.80
N LYS A 112 -4.58 -14.01 27.24
CA LYS A 112 -5.47 -13.82 28.39
C LYS A 112 -4.76 -13.51 29.72
N GLY A 113 -3.53 -13.97 29.91
CA GLY A 113 -2.74 -13.73 31.12
C GLY A 113 -1.83 -12.50 31.08
N LEU A 114 -1.86 -11.71 29.98
CA LEU A 114 -0.94 -10.63 29.73
C LEU A 114 -1.55 -9.27 30.06
N SER A 115 -0.69 -8.26 30.26
CA SER A 115 -1.11 -6.87 30.18
C SER A 115 -1.51 -6.54 28.75
N MET A 116 -2.30 -5.46 28.55
CA MET A 116 -2.72 -5.07 27.20
C MET A 116 -1.54 -4.75 26.27
N LYS A 117 -0.48 -4.11 26.79
CA LYS A 117 0.74 -3.83 26.05
C LYS A 117 1.51 -5.10 25.67
N ASP A 118 1.65 -6.01 26.60
CA ASP A 118 2.31 -7.29 26.33
C ASP A 118 1.47 -8.13 25.37
N ALA A 119 0.15 -8.05 25.44
CA ALA A 119 -0.75 -8.73 24.51
C ALA A 119 -0.61 -8.18 23.09
N ILE A 120 -0.42 -6.86 22.91
CA ILE A 120 -0.15 -6.24 21.60
C ILE A 120 1.15 -6.82 21.01
N LEU A 121 2.23 -6.87 21.77
CA LEU A 121 3.49 -7.47 21.35
C LEU A 121 3.33 -8.95 21.02
N GLU A 122 2.62 -9.71 21.86
CA GLU A 122 2.39 -11.13 21.67
C GLU A 122 1.57 -11.44 20.41
N VAL A 123 0.54 -10.63 20.11
CA VAL A 123 -0.22 -10.75 18.86
C VAL A 123 0.69 -10.49 17.66
N ASN A 124 1.61 -9.54 17.74
CA ASN A 124 2.54 -9.27 16.65
C ASN A 124 3.53 -10.41 16.43
N HIS A 125 4.00 -11.06 17.49
CA HIS A 125 4.78 -12.29 17.40
C HIS A 125 3.98 -13.44 16.75
N TRP A 126 2.71 -13.62 17.11
CA TRP A 126 1.84 -14.58 16.43
C TRP A 126 1.68 -14.24 14.93
N CYS A 127 1.56 -12.96 14.59
CA CYS A 127 1.51 -12.53 13.18
C CYS A 127 2.81 -12.90 12.44
N HIS A 128 3.97 -12.75 13.08
CA HIS A 128 5.26 -13.11 12.49
C HIS A 128 5.46 -14.62 12.32
N GLU A 129 4.90 -15.44 13.22
CA GLU A 129 4.90 -16.90 13.07
C GLU A 129 4.23 -17.33 11.75
N HIS A 130 3.28 -16.53 11.24
CA HIS A 130 2.44 -16.90 10.10
C HIS A 130 2.74 -16.13 8.83
N VAL A 131 3.19 -14.87 8.91
CA VAL A 131 3.28 -13.96 7.77
C VAL A 131 4.62 -13.23 7.74
N THR A 132 5.29 -13.25 6.60
CA THR A 132 6.49 -12.45 6.33
C THR A 132 6.25 -11.45 5.21
N TYR A 133 7.11 -10.42 5.12
CA TYR A 133 7.04 -9.45 4.03
C TYR A 133 7.49 -10.07 2.70
N ARG A 134 6.67 -9.88 1.66
CA ARG A 134 7.07 -10.04 0.25
C ARG A 134 6.29 -9.04 -0.62
N PRO A 135 6.94 -8.38 -1.58
CA PRO A 135 6.24 -7.53 -2.53
C PRO A 135 5.29 -8.35 -3.40
N SER A 136 4.15 -7.77 -3.72
CA SER A 136 3.13 -8.39 -4.58
C SER A 136 2.36 -7.31 -5.34
N ASP A 137 1.34 -7.68 -6.13
CA ASP A 137 0.49 -6.72 -6.84
C ASP A 137 -0.33 -5.81 -5.89
N ALA A 138 -0.98 -4.80 -6.46
CA ALA A 138 -1.72 -3.78 -5.70
C ALA A 138 -2.96 -4.31 -4.96
N ARG A 139 -3.49 -5.49 -5.31
CA ARG A 139 -4.66 -6.08 -4.64
C ARG A 139 -4.33 -6.47 -3.20
N THR A 140 -5.14 -6.04 -2.24
CA THR A 140 -5.00 -6.45 -0.84
C THR A 140 -5.72 -7.78 -0.61
N SER A 141 -4.98 -8.82 -0.24
CA SER A 141 -5.54 -10.12 0.13
C SER A 141 -6.33 -10.03 1.43
N SER A 142 -7.36 -10.86 1.57
CA SER A 142 -8.07 -11.01 2.84
C SER A 142 -7.14 -11.57 3.92
N PRO A 143 -7.44 -11.36 5.23
CA PRO A 143 -6.61 -11.89 6.31
C PRO A 143 -6.41 -13.40 6.27
N LEU A 144 -7.44 -14.20 5.95
CA LEU A 144 -7.29 -15.67 5.82
C LEU A 144 -6.51 -16.07 4.57
N ALA A 145 -6.61 -15.33 3.46
CA ALA A 145 -5.78 -15.57 2.29
C ALA A 145 -4.30 -15.27 2.60
N THR A 146 -4.03 -14.19 3.34
CA THR A 146 -2.68 -13.82 3.81
C THR A 146 -2.11 -14.90 4.74
N LEU A 147 -2.90 -15.40 5.71
CA LEU A 147 -2.54 -16.52 6.56
C LEU A 147 -2.18 -17.76 5.74
N LYS A 148 -3.02 -18.11 4.77
CA LYS A 148 -2.87 -19.30 3.93
C LYS A 148 -1.61 -19.25 3.05
N THR A 149 -1.25 -18.06 2.55
CA THR A 149 -0.06 -17.86 1.70
C THR A 149 1.23 -17.62 2.48
N ALA A 150 1.13 -17.31 3.77
CA ALA A 150 2.22 -17.01 4.69
C ALA A 150 3.06 -15.78 4.33
N TYR A 151 2.59 -14.89 3.49
CA TYR A 151 3.25 -13.61 3.21
C TYR A 151 2.28 -12.54 2.70
N GLY A 152 2.74 -11.30 2.76
CA GLY A 152 2.04 -10.14 2.21
C GLY A 152 2.97 -8.92 2.13
N ARG A 153 2.57 -7.91 1.37
CA ARG A 153 3.19 -6.58 1.43
C ARG A 153 2.67 -5.81 2.67
N CYS A 154 3.22 -4.63 2.95
CA CYS A 154 2.89 -3.84 4.15
C CYS A 154 1.37 -3.59 4.35
N GLY A 155 0.62 -3.34 3.26
CA GLY A 155 -0.84 -3.18 3.31
C GLY A 155 -1.58 -4.44 3.79
N GLU A 156 -1.12 -5.63 3.39
CA GLU A 156 -1.68 -6.92 3.82
C GLU A 156 -1.26 -7.29 5.24
N GLN A 157 0.03 -7.10 5.57
CA GLN A 157 0.53 -7.35 6.92
C GLN A 157 -0.19 -6.47 7.96
N SER A 158 -0.36 -5.18 7.68
CA SER A 158 -1.08 -4.27 8.58
C SER A 158 -2.56 -4.60 8.69
N THR A 159 -3.23 -4.97 7.59
CA THR A 159 -4.61 -5.47 7.61
C THR A 159 -4.74 -6.73 8.47
N PHE A 160 -3.81 -7.68 8.30
CA PHE A 160 -3.75 -8.93 9.06
C PHE A 160 -3.56 -8.68 10.57
N THR A 161 -2.59 -7.84 10.92
CA THR A 161 -2.27 -7.51 12.33
C THR A 161 -3.41 -6.74 13.00
N VAL A 162 -4.05 -5.78 12.33
CA VAL A 162 -5.23 -5.07 12.85
C VAL A 162 -6.39 -6.05 13.07
N ALA A 163 -6.65 -6.97 12.12
CA ALA A 163 -7.69 -7.98 12.28
C ALA A 163 -7.41 -8.90 13.48
N ALA A 164 -6.14 -9.30 13.69
CA ALA A 164 -5.72 -10.12 14.83
C ALA A 164 -5.93 -9.41 16.17
N LEU A 165 -5.47 -8.15 16.29
CA LEU A 165 -5.67 -7.33 17.50
C LEU A 165 -7.15 -7.11 17.81
N ARG A 166 -7.96 -6.75 16.80
CA ARG A 166 -9.41 -6.55 16.96
C ARG A 166 -10.13 -7.83 17.36
N SER A 167 -9.64 -9.00 16.94
CA SER A 167 -10.24 -10.28 17.28
C SER A 167 -10.24 -10.55 18.79
N VAL A 168 -9.22 -10.08 19.50
CA VAL A 168 -9.09 -10.18 20.96
C VAL A 168 -9.50 -8.90 21.70
N GLY A 169 -10.28 -8.03 21.03
CA GLY A 169 -10.86 -6.83 21.65
C GLY A 169 -9.88 -5.68 21.91
N ILE A 170 -8.71 -5.67 21.30
CA ILE A 170 -7.75 -4.56 21.36
C ILE A 170 -8.09 -3.57 20.24
N PRO A 171 -8.38 -2.29 20.56
CA PRO A 171 -8.59 -1.29 19.54
C PRO A 171 -7.32 -1.11 18.69
N ALA A 172 -7.46 -1.26 17.38
CA ALA A 172 -6.36 -1.15 16.44
C ALA A 172 -6.77 -0.47 15.15
N ARG A 173 -5.82 0.24 14.53
CA ARG A 173 -6.02 0.95 13.28
C ARG A 173 -4.79 0.83 12.40
N GLN A 174 -5.02 0.79 11.08
CA GLN A 174 -3.96 0.90 10.11
C GLN A 174 -3.56 2.37 10.00
N VAL A 175 -2.28 2.66 10.10
CA VAL A 175 -1.71 3.96 9.77
C VAL A 175 -1.07 3.86 8.40
N TYR A 176 -1.26 4.88 7.59
CA TYR A 176 -0.80 4.93 6.23
C TYR A 176 -0.07 6.24 5.96
N THR A 177 1.17 6.18 5.50
CA THR A 177 1.82 7.29 4.82
C THR A 177 1.61 7.09 3.32
N PRO A 178 0.80 7.94 2.67
CA PRO A 178 0.44 7.73 1.27
C PRO A 178 1.64 7.86 0.34
N ARG A 179 2.61 8.69 0.72
CA ARG A 179 3.89 8.88 0.04
C ARG A 179 4.95 9.36 1.02
N TRP A 180 6.14 8.77 0.94
CA TRP A 180 7.32 9.30 1.59
C TRP A 180 7.80 10.58 0.89
N ALA A 181 8.29 11.55 1.65
CA ALA A 181 8.85 12.78 1.07
C ALA A 181 10.32 12.60 0.59
N HIS A 182 11.08 11.77 1.28
CA HIS A 182 12.52 11.60 1.06
C HIS A 182 12.86 10.51 0.04
N THR A 183 11.94 9.61 -0.24
CA THR A 183 12.10 8.51 -1.20
C THR A 183 10.78 8.23 -1.91
N ASP A 184 10.82 7.59 -3.06
CA ASP A 184 9.59 7.11 -3.69
C ASP A 184 9.07 5.91 -2.90
N ASP A 185 7.78 5.75 -2.82
CA ASP A 185 7.00 4.71 -2.18
C ASP A 185 6.06 5.23 -1.09
N ASN A 186 5.29 4.31 -0.53
CA ASN A 186 4.36 4.48 0.59
C ASN A 186 4.64 3.42 1.64
N HIS A 187 3.99 3.52 2.80
CA HIS A 187 4.05 2.46 3.80
C HIS A 187 2.79 2.43 4.66
N ALA A 188 2.47 1.24 5.16
CA ALA A 188 1.37 1.02 6.09
C ALA A 188 1.83 0.17 7.28
N TRP A 189 1.44 0.59 8.48
CA TRP A 189 1.73 -0.11 9.73
C TRP A 189 0.52 -0.05 10.67
N VAL A 190 0.71 -0.35 11.93
CA VAL A 190 -0.38 -0.49 12.90
C VAL A 190 -0.19 0.45 14.09
N GLU A 191 -1.27 1.07 14.53
CA GLU A 191 -1.40 1.59 15.88
C GLU A 191 -2.41 0.77 16.67
N ALA A 192 -2.05 0.45 17.92
CA ALA A 192 -2.89 -0.24 18.88
C ALA A 192 -3.06 0.59 20.16
N TRP A 193 -4.28 0.64 20.67
CA TRP A 193 -4.59 1.40 21.87
C TRP A 193 -4.39 0.56 23.13
N ALA A 194 -3.69 1.11 24.12
CA ALA A 194 -3.58 0.53 25.45
C ALA A 194 -3.49 1.62 26.51
N ASP A 195 -4.20 1.46 27.62
CA ASP A 195 -4.10 2.31 28.80
C ASP A 195 -4.23 3.82 28.53
N GLY A 196 -5.10 4.20 27.63
CA GLY A 196 -5.38 5.61 27.30
C GLY A 196 -4.50 6.20 26.19
N LYS A 197 -3.65 5.42 25.53
CA LYS A 197 -2.71 5.90 24.51
C LYS A 197 -2.69 4.98 23.30
N TRP A 198 -2.37 5.56 22.15
CA TRP A 198 -2.03 4.84 20.92
C TRP A 198 -0.53 4.57 20.86
N TYR A 199 -0.16 3.36 20.50
CA TYR A 199 1.21 2.89 20.32
C TYR A 199 1.34 2.29 18.93
N PHE A 200 2.42 2.60 18.21
CA PHE A 200 2.66 1.99 16.91
C PHE A 200 3.58 0.77 16.97
N LEU A 201 3.46 -0.07 15.96
CA LEU A 201 4.28 -1.26 15.77
C LEU A 201 4.36 -1.61 14.27
N GLY A 202 5.47 -2.21 13.84
CA GLY A 202 5.59 -2.83 12.52
C GLY A 202 4.71 -4.07 12.44
N ALA A 203 3.91 -4.18 11.39
CA ALA A 203 2.97 -5.28 11.22
C ALA A 203 3.67 -6.59 10.86
N CYS A 204 3.47 -7.65 11.60
CA CYS A 204 4.20 -8.93 11.45
C CYS A 204 5.72 -8.79 11.62
N GLU A 205 6.18 -7.71 12.24
CA GLU A 205 7.58 -7.37 12.46
C GLU A 205 7.79 -7.05 13.95
N PRO A 206 7.82 -8.06 14.84
CA PRO A 206 7.86 -7.83 16.27
C PRO A 206 9.18 -7.19 16.72
N GLU A 207 9.02 -6.17 17.54
CA GLU A 207 10.09 -5.48 18.25
C GLU A 207 9.95 -5.69 19.76
N PRO A 208 11.03 -5.53 20.55
CA PRO A 208 10.98 -5.78 22.00
C PRO A 208 10.04 -4.86 22.75
N VAL A 209 9.76 -3.68 22.20
CA VAL A 209 8.93 -2.63 22.81
C VAL A 209 8.05 -1.96 21.75
N LEU A 210 6.94 -1.37 22.20
CA LEU A 210 6.07 -0.56 21.34
C LEU A 210 6.76 0.76 20.94
N ASN A 211 6.28 1.40 19.89
CA ASN A 211 6.84 2.60 19.26
C ASN A 211 8.23 2.38 18.67
N LEU A 212 8.53 1.16 18.29
CA LEU A 212 9.75 0.77 17.60
C LEU A 212 9.41 -0.02 16.33
N GLY A 213 10.08 0.30 15.26
CA GLY A 213 10.03 -0.38 13.97
C GLY A 213 11.16 0.12 13.09
N TRP A 214 11.53 -0.62 12.04
CA TRP A 214 12.57 -0.21 11.10
C TRP A 214 12.27 1.17 10.46
N PHE A 215 11.02 1.56 10.39
CA PHE A 215 10.56 2.79 9.75
C PHE A 215 10.60 4.04 10.65
N ASN A 216 11.09 3.95 11.89
CA ASN A 216 11.13 5.11 12.81
C ASN A 216 11.83 6.33 12.19
N GLU A 217 12.95 6.13 11.51
CA GLU A 217 13.68 7.21 10.85
C GLU A 217 12.83 7.83 9.73
N SER A 218 12.33 7.01 8.82
CA SER A 218 11.47 7.46 7.71
C SER A 218 10.21 8.16 8.22
N ALA A 219 9.58 7.65 9.30
CA ALA A 219 8.42 8.25 9.92
C ALA A 219 8.74 9.61 10.55
N SER A 220 9.92 9.76 11.17
CA SER A 220 10.36 11.01 11.79
C SER A 220 10.55 12.16 10.80
N ARG A 221 10.67 11.87 9.53
CA ARG A 221 10.77 12.80 8.42
C ARG A 221 9.60 12.69 7.42
N GLY A 222 8.49 12.12 7.86
CA GLY A 222 7.26 12.06 7.08
C GLY A 222 6.58 13.42 6.97
N MET A 223 5.80 13.60 5.91
CA MET A 223 4.97 14.79 5.72
C MET A 223 3.53 14.57 6.17
N LEU A 224 2.99 13.36 6.01
CA LEU A 224 1.64 13.01 6.42
C LEU A 224 1.54 11.54 6.80
N MET A 225 0.91 11.27 7.95
CA MET A 225 0.39 9.97 8.35
C MET A 225 -1.08 10.12 8.68
N HIS A 226 -1.89 9.24 8.15
CA HIS A 226 -3.33 9.29 8.36
C HIS A 226 -3.92 7.90 8.60
N THR A 227 -5.14 7.88 9.13
CA THR A 227 -5.95 6.68 9.23
C THR A 227 -7.40 6.99 8.88
N LYS A 228 -8.08 6.04 8.24
CA LYS A 228 -9.51 6.10 7.95
C LYS A 228 -10.26 5.38 9.05
N VAL A 229 -10.93 6.16 9.88
CA VAL A 229 -11.74 5.65 11.00
C VAL A 229 -13.14 5.38 10.52
N PHE A 230 -13.64 4.18 10.71
CA PHE A 230 -14.98 3.79 10.31
C PHE A 230 -16.05 4.67 10.98
N GLY A 231 -16.96 5.22 10.18
CA GLY A 231 -18.07 6.08 10.63
C GLY A 231 -17.63 7.52 10.95
N HIS A 232 -18.52 8.25 11.59
CA HIS A 232 -18.29 9.61 12.06
C HIS A 232 -17.59 9.57 13.43
N TYR A 233 -16.30 9.79 13.41
CA TYR A 233 -15.43 9.81 14.59
C TYR A 233 -15.21 11.24 15.08
N ASP A 234 -15.26 11.44 16.40
CA ASP A 234 -15.17 12.71 17.11
C ASP A 234 -13.97 12.79 18.09
N GLY A 235 -12.91 12.06 17.75
CA GLY A 235 -11.67 12.09 18.52
C GLY A 235 -10.93 13.43 18.45
N PRO A 236 -9.81 13.56 19.18
CA PRO A 236 -9.05 14.81 19.30
C PRO A 236 -8.18 15.16 18.09
N GLU A 237 -7.98 14.20 17.17
CA GLU A 237 -7.08 14.35 16.02
C GLU A 237 -7.64 15.32 14.97
N GLU A 238 -6.76 15.96 14.20
CA GLU A 238 -7.18 16.81 13.08
C GLU A 238 -7.96 15.99 12.04
N VAL A 239 -9.19 16.39 11.75
CA VAL A 239 -10.00 15.79 10.70
C VAL A 239 -9.55 16.35 9.34
N MET A 240 -9.14 15.43 8.45
CA MET A 240 -8.75 15.77 7.09
C MET A 240 -9.96 15.74 6.16
N GLU A 241 -10.75 14.67 6.23
CA GLU A 241 -11.96 14.48 5.45
C GLU A 241 -13.02 13.74 6.27
N ARG A 242 -14.28 14.04 6.02
CA ARG A 242 -15.43 13.29 6.54
C ARG A 242 -16.35 12.93 5.39
N THR A 243 -16.55 11.63 5.21
CA THR A 243 -17.40 11.06 4.16
C THR A 243 -18.64 10.42 4.76
N ALA A 244 -19.52 9.87 3.93
CA ALA A 244 -20.65 9.07 4.40
C ALA A 244 -20.20 7.79 5.15
N CYS A 245 -18.97 7.29 4.93
CA CYS A 245 -18.54 6.00 5.43
C CYS A 245 -17.45 6.09 6.50
N PHE A 246 -16.59 7.10 6.46
CA PHE A 246 -15.43 7.21 7.36
C PHE A 246 -15.08 8.66 7.69
N THR A 247 -14.32 8.82 8.75
CA THR A 247 -13.60 10.04 9.09
C THR A 247 -12.10 9.77 8.89
N GLU A 248 -11.45 10.54 8.02
CA GLU A 248 -9.99 10.50 7.85
C GLU A 248 -9.34 11.48 8.81
N ILE A 249 -8.44 10.99 9.64
CA ILE A 249 -7.74 11.78 10.67
C ILE A 249 -6.24 11.79 10.43
N ASN A 250 -5.63 12.92 10.75
CA ASN A 250 -4.20 13.15 10.69
C ASN A 250 -3.55 12.71 12.00
N VAL A 251 -2.57 11.82 11.92
CA VAL A 251 -1.85 11.29 13.08
C VAL A 251 -0.34 11.58 13.03
N ILE A 252 0.09 12.49 12.15
CA ILE A 252 1.51 12.82 11.94
C ILE A 252 2.23 13.27 13.21
N ASP A 253 1.53 13.92 14.15
CA ASP A 253 2.10 14.39 15.42
C ASP A 253 2.65 13.25 16.31
N ASN A 254 2.22 11.98 16.06
CA ASN A 254 2.76 10.82 16.77
C ASN A 254 4.17 10.43 16.29
N TYR A 255 4.63 10.97 15.15
CA TYR A 255 5.81 10.48 14.43
C TYR A 255 6.87 11.54 14.14
N ALA A 256 6.46 12.74 13.75
CA ALA A 256 7.36 13.78 13.26
C ALA A 256 7.06 15.15 13.87
N PRO A 257 8.06 16.05 13.94
CA PRO A 257 7.82 17.46 14.23
C PRO A 257 6.96 18.09 13.13
N THR A 258 5.88 18.76 13.52
CA THR A 258 4.88 19.30 12.60
C THR A 258 4.88 20.83 12.55
N SER A 259 4.20 21.35 11.56
CA SER A 259 3.84 22.75 11.40
C SER A 259 2.51 22.84 10.67
N ARG A 260 1.73 23.88 10.95
CA ARG A 260 0.47 24.18 10.28
C ARG A 260 0.67 25.29 9.25
N ILE A 261 0.04 25.14 8.08
CA ILE A 261 -0.14 26.20 7.09
C ILE A 261 -1.62 26.48 6.92
N ASP A 262 -2.00 27.75 7.06
CA ASP A 262 -3.32 28.27 6.74
C ASP A 262 -3.33 28.80 5.29
N VAL A 263 -4.32 28.37 4.51
CA VAL A 263 -4.45 28.70 3.08
C VAL A 263 -5.71 29.53 2.87
N LEU A 264 -5.55 30.68 2.22
CA LEU A 264 -6.61 31.52 1.73
C LEU A 264 -6.68 31.43 0.21
N VAL A 265 -7.83 31.08 -0.36
CA VAL A 265 -8.06 31.10 -1.80
C VAL A 265 -8.92 32.31 -2.14
N VAL A 266 -8.45 33.11 -3.11
CA VAL A 266 -9.14 34.30 -3.58
C VAL A 266 -9.30 34.27 -5.11
N ASP A 267 -10.29 35.00 -5.63
CA ASP A 267 -10.47 35.22 -7.05
C ASP A 267 -9.52 36.34 -7.58
N GLU A 268 -9.65 36.70 -8.85
CA GLU A 268 -8.87 37.75 -9.51
C GLU A 268 -9.02 39.11 -8.83
N GLN A 269 -10.14 39.39 -8.18
CA GLN A 269 -10.45 40.62 -7.47
C GLN A 269 -10.01 40.59 -5.99
N GLY A 270 -9.41 39.51 -5.54
CA GLY A 270 -9.00 39.30 -4.14
C GLY A 270 -10.17 38.93 -3.20
N LYS A 271 -11.32 38.53 -3.72
CA LYS A 271 -12.46 38.09 -2.92
C LYS A 271 -12.29 36.60 -2.53
N PRO A 272 -12.59 36.22 -1.27
CA PRO A 272 -12.54 34.82 -0.84
C PRO A 272 -13.41 33.90 -1.70
N VAL A 273 -12.89 32.72 -2.02
CA VAL A 273 -13.58 31.68 -2.82
C VAL A 273 -13.97 30.51 -1.92
N GLU A 274 -15.28 30.36 -1.68
CA GLU A 274 -15.83 29.21 -0.95
C GLU A 274 -15.85 27.96 -1.82
N GLY A 275 -15.58 26.79 -1.19
CA GLY A 275 -15.62 25.49 -1.83
C GLY A 275 -14.56 25.31 -2.94
N ALA A 276 -13.48 26.10 -2.91
CA ALA A 276 -12.32 25.81 -3.73
C ALA A 276 -11.65 24.53 -3.20
N LYS A 277 -11.31 23.61 -4.10
CA LYS A 277 -10.57 22.40 -3.75
C LYS A 277 -9.08 22.76 -3.66
N VAL A 278 -8.48 22.52 -2.49
CA VAL A 278 -7.06 22.68 -2.25
C VAL A 278 -6.46 21.29 -2.03
N GLU A 279 -5.61 20.86 -2.93
CA GLU A 279 -4.86 19.63 -2.83
C GLU A 279 -3.45 19.94 -2.33
N PHE A 280 -3.02 19.21 -1.30
CA PHE A 280 -1.67 19.22 -0.78
C PHE A 280 -0.94 18.03 -1.40
N LYS A 281 0.09 18.31 -2.20
CA LYS A 281 0.74 17.29 -3.03
C LYS A 281 2.20 17.11 -2.65
N LEU A 282 2.61 15.84 -2.58
CA LEU A 282 4.02 15.43 -2.45
C LEU A 282 4.56 14.94 -3.80
N TYR A 283 5.83 15.26 -4.06
CA TYR A 283 6.54 14.63 -5.16
C TYR A 283 6.92 13.20 -4.79
N ASN A 284 6.47 12.25 -5.60
CA ASN A 284 6.79 10.84 -5.41
C ASN A 284 6.42 10.09 -6.70
N TYR A 285 7.23 9.12 -7.12
CA TYR A 285 7.05 8.40 -8.39
C TYR A 285 6.90 9.34 -9.60
N ALA A 286 7.75 10.35 -9.67
CA ALA A 286 7.78 11.36 -10.73
C ALA A 286 6.43 12.06 -10.98
N GLU A 287 5.58 12.15 -9.94
CA GLU A 287 4.33 12.91 -9.96
C GLU A 287 4.17 13.77 -8.69
N PHE A 288 3.28 14.74 -8.73
CA PHE A 288 2.78 15.41 -7.55
C PHE A 288 1.50 14.71 -7.07
N TYR A 289 1.69 13.72 -6.19
CA TYR A 289 0.60 12.92 -5.63
C TYR A 289 -0.16 13.69 -4.54
N THR A 290 -1.50 13.67 -4.59
CA THR A 290 -2.35 14.33 -3.59
C THR A 290 -2.38 13.52 -2.29
N VAL A 291 -1.77 14.04 -1.23
CA VAL A 291 -1.76 13.39 0.09
C VAL A 291 -2.89 13.87 1.00
N ALA A 292 -3.39 15.09 0.77
CA ALA A 292 -4.57 15.63 1.45
C ALA A 292 -5.37 16.52 0.48
N LYS A 293 -6.68 16.47 0.60
CA LYS A 293 -7.61 17.28 -0.17
C LYS A 293 -8.61 17.94 0.78
N LYS A 294 -8.69 19.25 0.74
CA LYS A 294 -9.61 20.02 1.58
C LYS A 294 -10.37 21.06 0.75
N LEU A 295 -11.57 21.38 1.19
CA LEU A 295 -12.36 22.48 0.62
C LEU A 295 -12.19 23.74 1.46
N THR A 296 -12.22 24.91 0.84
CA THR A 296 -12.27 26.20 1.52
C THR A 296 -13.64 26.47 2.10
N ASP A 297 -13.70 27.09 3.27
CA ASP A 297 -14.90 27.56 3.94
C ASP A 297 -15.49 28.84 3.30
N GLY A 298 -16.55 29.39 3.87
CA GLY A 298 -17.18 30.64 3.41
C GLY A 298 -16.27 31.86 3.46
N ALA A 299 -15.16 31.82 4.18
CA ALA A 299 -14.12 32.85 4.22
C ALA A 299 -12.95 32.55 3.26
N GLY A 300 -13.09 31.54 2.39
CA GLY A 300 -12.08 31.11 1.43
C GLY A 300 -10.88 30.39 2.09
N ARG A 301 -11.02 29.90 3.33
CA ARG A 301 -9.91 29.37 4.12
C ARG A 301 -9.96 27.86 4.27
N THR A 302 -8.77 27.28 4.32
CA THR A 302 -8.53 25.89 4.75
C THR A 302 -7.14 25.79 5.38
N PHE A 303 -6.76 24.61 5.90
CA PHE A 303 -5.45 24.40 6.50
C PHE A 303 -5.03 22.93 6.48
N LEU A 304 -3.74 22.69 6.70
CA LEU A 304 -3.19 21.36 6.98
C LEU A 304 -2.06 21.48 8.00
N THR A 305 -2.00 20.52 8.93
CA THR A 305 -0.82 20.26 9.76
C THR A 305 -0.01 19.12 9.12
N ALA A 306 1.29 19.34 8.88
CA ALA A 306 2.16 18.39 8.21
C ALA A 306 3.59 18.42 8.77
N GLY A 307 4.43 17.45 8.38
CA GLY A 307 5.86 17.46 8.67
C GLY A 307 6.57 18.67 8.06
N ARG A 308 7.75 19.00 8.55
CA ARG A 308 8.47 20.25 8.20
C ARG A 308 9.30 20.13 6.92
N GLY A 309 8.63 19.96 5.80
CA GLY A 309 9.21 19.86 4.46
C GLY A 309 8.39 20.61 3.41
N ASP A 310 8.67 20.37 2.15
CA ASP A 310 8.04 21.06 1.04
C ASP A 310 6.86 20.25 0.47
N MET A 311 5.78 20.96 0.11
CA MET A 311 4.65 20.46 -0.67
C MET A 311 4.32 21.41 -1.81
N LEU A 312 3.60 20.91 -2.82
CA LEU A 312 2.95 21.73 -3.81
C LEU A 312 1.47 21.86 -3.45
N LEU A 313 1.00 23.09 -3.26
CA LEU A 313 -0.42 23.39 -3.20
C LEU A 313 -0.98 23.47 -4.61
N TRP A 314 -2.16 22.88 -4.81
CA TRP A 314 -2.88 22.87 -6.08
C TRP A 314 -4.33 23.22 -5.81
N ALA A 315 -4.71 24.47 -6.08
CA ALA A 315 -6.07 24.94 -5.89
C ALA A 315 -6.85 24.95 -7.20
N THR A 316 -8.09 24.44 -7.15
CA THR A 316 -8.99 24.43 -8.32
C THR A 316 -10.39 24.89 -7.93
N LYS A 317 -11.03 25.62 -8.85
CA LYS A 317 -12.46 25.98 -8.78
C LYS A 317 -12.95 26.39 -10.16
N ASP A 318 -14.03 25.80 -10.64
CA ASP A 318 -14.71 26.13 -11.90
C ASP A 318 -13.74 26.22 -13.11
N GLY A 319 -12.86 25.22 -13.24
CA GLY A 319 -11.86 25.14 -14.29
C GLY A 319 -10.64 26.07 -14.14
N ARG A 320 -10.61 26.91 -13.09
CA ARG A 320 -9.43 27.72 -12.75
C ARG A 320 -8.48 26.90 -11.90
N VAL A 321 -7.19 27.16 -12.05
CA VAL A 321 -6.15 26.44 -11.35
C VAL A 321 -5.03 27.37 -10.90
N LYS A 322 -4.51 27.14 -9.70
CA LYS A 322 -3.29 27.79 -9.18
C LYS A 322 -2.43 26.77 -8.47
N ILE A 323 -1.14 26.79 -8.77
CA ILE A 323 -0.14 25.99 -8.04
C ILE A 323 0.87 26.89 -7.34
N GLN A 324 1.32 26.46 -6.17
CA GLN A 324 2.37 27.15 -5.42
C GLN A 324 3.11 26.17 -4.51
N LYS A 325 4.45 26.17 -4.58
CA LYS A 325 5.28 25.49 -3.59
C LYS A 325 5.17 26.16 -2.25
N VAL A 326 5.09 25.37 -1.18
CA VAL A 326 5.12 25.82 0.21
C VAL A 326 6.08 24.99 1.03
N SER A 327 6.65 25.59 2.09
CA SER A 327 7.60 24.95 3.00
C SER A 327 7.02 24.96 4.42
N PHE A 328 6.53 23.81 4.88
CA PHE A 328 6.06 23.65 6.26
C PHE A 328 7.21 23.89 7.25
N GLY A 329 6.93 24.67 8.29
CA GLY A 329 7.95 25.14 9.25
C GLY A 329 8.59 26.49 8.91
N LYS A 330 8.38 26.98 7.67
CA LYS A 330 8.80 28.33 7.24
C LYS A 330 7.58 29.19 6.92
N ASP A 331 6.70 28.70 6.04
CA ASP A 331 5.47 29.38 5.67
C ASP A 331 4.38 29.11 6.72
N LYS A 332 3.52 30.09 6.98
CA LYS A 332 2.39 29.98 7.93
C LYS A 332 1.07 30.31 7.28
N ASP A 333 1.01 31.40 6.54
CA ASP A 333 -0.16 31.90 5.82
C ASP A 333 0.17 32.01 4.35
N VAL A 334 -0.66 31.40 3.52
CA VAL A 334 -0.47 31.35 2.05
C VAL A 334 -1.77 31.81 1.37
N THR A 335 -1.66 32.74 0.43
CA THR A 335 -2.78 33.16 -0.40
C THR A 335 -2.62 32.63 -1.81
N LEU A 336 -3.61 31.90 -2.31
CA LEU A 336 -3.69 31.39 -3.68
C LEU A 336 -4.73 32.18 -4.45
N GLN A 337 -4.30 32.94 -5.47
CA GLN A 337 -5.20 33.67 -6.33
C GLN A 337 -5.53 32.86 -7.58
N LEU A 338 -6.82 32.53 -7.76
CA LEU A 338 -7.31 31.82 -8.94
C LEU A 338 -7.49 32.82 -10.08
N ASP A 339 -6.38 33.14 -10.76
CA ASP A 339 -6.25 34.15 -11.80
C ASP A 339 -6.18 33.56 -13.22
N GLY A 340 -6.27 32.25 -13.40
CA GLY A 340 -6.15 31.60 -14.70
C GLY A 340 -6.73 30.19 -14.77
N GLN A 341 -6.97 29.77 -16.02
CA GLN A 341 -7.46 28.42 -16.35
C GLN A 341 -6.35 27.45 -16.78
N GLN A 342 -5.11 27.92 -16.79
CA GLN A 342 -3.97 27.12 -17.24
C GLN A 342 -2.82 27.20 -16.22
N LEU A 343 -2.11 26.10 -16.11
CA LEU A 343 -0.84 26.08 -15.41
C LEU A 343 0.22 26.87 -16.17
N PRO A 344 1.28 27.34 -15.52
CA PRO A 344 2.44 27.85 -16.23
C PRO A 344 2.96 26.82 -17.24
N LYS A 345 3.34 27.26 -18.44
CA LYS A 345 3.79 26.36 -19.51
C LYS A 345 5.01 25.52 -19.06
N ARG A 346 5.92 26.12 -18.32
CA ARG A 346 7.12 25.48 -17.76
C ARG A 346 7.40 26.00 -16.37
N VAL A 347 7.72 25.10 -15.44
CA VAL A 347 8.05 25.45 -14.06
C VAL A 347 9.12 24.51 -13.52
N ASP A 348 10.18 25.08 -12.94
CA ASP A 348 11.18 24.35 -12.17
C ASP A 348 10.90 24.51 -10.69
N ILE A 349 10.87 23.39 -9.95
CA ILE A 349 10.55 23.34 -8.53
C ILE A 349 11.58 22.47 -7.83
N ASP A 350 12.22 23.01 -6.79
CA ASP A 350 13.05 22.23 -5.86
C ASP A 350 12.18 21.79 -4.69
N ILE A 351 12.11 20.50 -4.40
CA ILE A 351 11.37 19.92 -3.26
C ILE A 351 12.36 19.37 -2.25
N VAL A 352 12.26 19.85 -1.01
CA VAL A 352 13.12 19.45 0.09
C VAL A 352 12.29 18.68 1.12
N PRO A 353 12.66 17.40 1.43
CA PRO A 353 11.98 16.63 2.46
C PRO A 353 12.33 17.16 3.86
N PRO A 354 11.55 16.79 4.91
CA PRO A 354 11.93 17.04 6.29
C PRO A 354 13.28 16.41 6.65
N PRO A 355 14.06 17.03 7.56
CA PRO A 355 15.24 16.40 8.12
C PRO A 355 14.86 15.21 9.01
N VAL A 356 15.78 14.27 9.19
CA VAL A 356 15.65 13.21 10.19
C VAL A 356 15.51 13.81 11.59
N SER A 357 14.60 13.29 12.39
CA SER A 357 14.36 13.73 13.76
C SER A 357 13.82 12.55 14.60
N GLY A 358 13.69 12.75 15.89
CA GLY A 358 13.12 11.77 16.81
C GLY A 358 14.15 10.93 17.54
N MET A 359 13.70 10.35 18.67
CA MET A 359 14.46 9.43 19.49
C MET A 359 13.82 8.04 19.41
N LEU A 360 14.65 7.00 19.43
CA LEU A 360 14.18 5.63 19.58
C LEU A 360 13.86 5.35 21.06
N PRO A 361 12.88 4.49 21.37
CA PRO A 361 12.69 4.01 22.72
C PRO A 361 13.89 3.17 23.16
N ASP A 362 14.16 3.18 24.48
CA ASP A 362 15.24 2.40 25.05
C ASP A 362 14.92 0.89 24.97
N VAL A 363 15.90 0.11 24.54
CA VAL A 363 15.84 -1.34 24.45
C VAL A 363 17.09 -1.91 25.10
N THR A 364 16.92 -2.77 26.11
CA THR A 364 18.07 -3.44 26.72
C THR A 364 18.62 -4.53 25.81
N PRO A 365 19.92 -4.89 25.94
CA PRO A 365 20.50 -6.00 25.18
C PRO A 365 19.74 -7.33 25.41
N GLU A 366 19.24 -7.56 26.61
CA GLU A 366 18.48 -8.76 26.97
C GLU A 366 17.13 -8.82 26.27
N GLN A 367 16.41 -7.67 26.21
CA GLN A 367 15.16 -7.55 25.48
C GLN A 367 15.38 -7.81 23.97
N ARG A 368 16.43 -7.23 23.40
CA ARG A 368 16.78 -7.45 21.99
C ARG A 368 17.12 -8.92 21.72
N ALA A 369 17.95 -9.53 22.57
CA ALA A 369 18.35 -10.93 22.42
C ALA A 369 17.13 -11.88 22.52
N GLU A 370 16.22 -11.64 23.46
CA GLU A 370 15.01 -12.45 23.59
C GLU A 370 14.08 -12.29 22.37
N ASN A 371 13.88 -11.06 21.89
CA ASN A 371 13.11 -10.81 20.69
C ASN A 371 13.69 -11.55 19.47
N ASN A 372 15.01 -11.45 19.26
CA ASN A 372 15.70 -12.14 18.16
C ASN A 372 15.58 -13.66 18.26
N ARG A 373 15.70 -14.20 19.46
CA ARG A 373 15.51 -15.65 19.72
C ARG A 373 14.09 -16.10 19.36
N ARG A 374 13.08 -15.32 19.76
CA ARG A 374 11.68 -15.60 19.43
C ARG A 374 11.45 -15.56 17.93
N MET A 375 11.90 -14.49 17.27
CA MET A 375 11.75 -14.35 15.82
C MET A 375 12.41 -15.49 15.04
N ALA A 376 13.58 -15.96 15.46
CA ALA A 376 14.25 -17.10 14.83
C ALA A 376 13.42 -18.40 14.97
N TYR A 377 12.80 -18.62 16.13
CA TYR A 377 11.88 -19.75 16.34
C TYR A 377 10.62 -19.63 15.48
N GLU A 378 10.00 -18.46 15.45
CA GLU A 378 8.82 -18.14 14.65
C GLU A 378 9.09 -18.31 13.16
N ASP A 379 10.25 -17.85 12.68
CA ASP A 379 10.71 -18.12 11.31
C ASP A 379 10.78 -19.63 11.01
N SER A 380 11.20 -20.46 11.97
CA SER A 380 11.25 -21.91 11.78
C SER A 380 9.87 -22.53 11.65
N ILE A 381 8.88 -22.04 12.40
CA ILE A 381 7.47 -22.48 12.29
C ILE A 381 6.92 -22.13 10.90
N ARG A 382 7.09 -20.87 10.46
CA ARG A 382 6.62 -20.43 9.17
C ARG A 382 7.30 -21.17 8.01
N LYS A 383 8.62 -21.34 8.05
CA LYS A 383 9.37 -22.09 7.03
C LYS A 383 8.94 -23.55 6.95
N ALA A 384 8.63 -24.20 8.10
CA ALA A 384 8.08 -25.54 8.11
C ALA A 384 6.71 -25.62 7.42
N TYR A 385 5.84 -24.63 7.64
CA TYR A 385 4.56 -24.54 6.95
C TYR A 385 4.75 -24.27 5.44
N GLU A 386 5.62 -23.34 5.08
CA GLU A 386 5.95 -23.04 3.69
C GLU A 386 6.49 -24.25 2.92
N ALA A 387 7.28 -25.11 3.57
CA ALA A 387 7.81 -26.33 2.98
C ALA A 387 6.72 -27.37 2.60
N THR A 388 5.49 -27.21 3.11
CA THR A 388 4.35 -28.06 2.68
C THR A 388 3.73 -27.62 1.36
N MET A 389 4.17 -26.51 0.76
CA MET A 389 3.63 -25.94 -0.47
C MET A 389 4.46 -26.36 -1.68
N PRO A 390 4.01 -27.33 -2.51
CA PRO A 390 4.85 -27.93 -3.56
C PRO A 390 5.04 -27.03 -4.76
N VAL A 391 4.15 -26.07 -5.01
CA VAL A 391 4.16 -25.18 -6.19
C VAL A 391 4.05 -23.72 -5.75
N GLU A 392 5.07 -22.94 -6.00
CA GLU A 392 5.15 -21.52 -5.54
C GLU A 392 4.03 -20.65 -6.15
N ASP A 393 3.71 -20.81 -7.43
CA ASP A 393 2.67 -20.03 -8.09
C ASP A 393 1.26 -20.35 -7.56
N TRP A 394 1.06 -21.55 -6.96
CA TRP A 394 -0.20 -22.00 -6.36
C TRP A 394 -0.16 -22.03 -4.83
N ARG A 395 0.76 -21.30 -4.27
CA ARG A 395 1.04 -21.25 -2.83
C ARG A 395 -0.24 -21.09 -2.00
N GLY A 396 -0.44 -22.04 -1.08
CA GLY A 396 -1.66 -22.09 -0.27
C GLY A 396 -2.90 -22.62 -0.98
N ASN A 397 -2.91 -22.78 -2.31
CA ASN A 397 -4.09 -23.18 -3.11
C ASN A 397 -3.87 -24.41 -4.02
N TYR A 398 -2.77 -25.11 -3.83
CA TYR A 398 -2.39 -26.27 -4.65
C TYR A 398 -3.52 -27.31 -4.81
N GLN A 399 -4.16 -27.68 -3.69
CA GLN A 399 -5.23 -28.69 -3.71
C GLN A 399 -6.44 -28.26 -4.55
N THR A 400 -6.82 -26.98 -4.51
CA THR A 400 -7.94 -26.46 -5.31
C THR A 400 -7.62 -26.52 -6.80
N ILE A 401 -6.40 -26.17 -7.20
CA ILE A 401 -5.99 -26.18 -8.60
C ILE A 401 -5.84 -27.60 -9.11
N GLU A 402 -5.25 -28.52 -8.34
CA GLU A 402 -5.19 -29.95 -8.67
C GLU A 402 -6.59 -30.56 -8.83
N GLN A 403 -7.50 -30.23 -7.91
CA GLN A 403 -8.91 -30.67 -8.00
C GLN A 403 -9.58 -30.15 -9.27
N TYR A 404 -9.35 -28.90 -9.64
CA TYR A 404 -9.84 -28.33 -10.90
C TYR A 404 -9.28 -29.08 -12.11
N LEU A 405 -7.95 -29.29 -12.17
CA LEU A 405 -7.30 -30.03 -13.27
C LEU A 405 -7.75 -31.49 -13.40
N ALA A 406 -8.14 -32.11 -12.27
CA ALA A 406 -8.70 -33.47 -12.27
C ALA A 406 -10.14 -33.50 -12.76
N GLN A 407 -10.94 -32.44 -12.52
CA GLN A 407 -12.38 -32.42 -12.88
C GLN A 407 -12.65 -31.88 -14.28
N THR A 408 -11.75 -31.00 -14.79
CA THR A 408 -11.96 -30.35 -16.10
C THR A 408 -12.03 -31.32 -17.25
N LYS A 409 -12.98 -31.10 -18.18
CA LYS A 409 -13.16 -31.87 -19.40
C LYS A 409 -12.24 -31.41 -20.54
N ASN A 410 -11.77 -30.14 -20.49
CA ASN A 410 -10.91 -29.52 -21.49
C ASN A 410 -9.59 -29.09 -20.89
N LYS A 411 -8.65 -30.01 -20.75
CA LYS A 411 -7.34 -29.75 -20.10
C LYS A 411 -6.54 -28.66 -20.79
N ALA A 412 -6.60 -28.55 -22.11
CA ALA A 412 -5.87 -27.51 -22.85
C ALA A 412 -6.38 -26.11 -22.51
N MET A 413 -7.70 -25.92 -22.46
CA MET A 413 -8.28 -24.64 -22.09
C MET A 413 -8.12 -24.33 -20.57
N ALA A 414 -8.14 -25.36 -19.72
CA ALA A 414 -7.85 -25.21 -18.31
C ALA A 414 -6.43 -24.68 -18.08
N GLN A 415 -5.44 -25.21 -18.78
CA GLN A 415 -4.06 -24.70 -18.74
C GLN A 415 -3.96 -23.25 -19.24
N ARG A 416 -4.70 -22.93 -20.34
CA ARG A 416 -4.79 -21.55 -20.82
C ARG A 416 -5.43 -20.61 -19.80
N LEU A 417 -6.52 -21.03 -19.16
CA LEU A 417 -7.15 -20.25 -18.08
C LEU A 417 -6.12 -19.97 -16.97
N LEU A 418 -5.45 -20.99 -16.45
CA LEU A 418 -4.45 -20.81 -15.40
C LEU A 418 -3.28 -19.90 -15.82
N SER A 419 -2.91 -19.90 -17.11
CA SER A 419 -1.82 -19.04 -17.62
C SER A 419 -2.17 -17.55 -17.74
N VAL A 420 -3.46 -17.18 -17.73
CA VAL A 420 -3.93 -15.79 -17.80
C VAL A 420 -4.45 -15.26 -16.47
N ILE A 421 -4.48 -16.09 -15.43
CA ILE A 421 -4.77 -15.69 -14.06
C ILE A 421 -3.47 -15.23 -13.38
N SER A 422 -3.53 -14.11 -12.64
CA SER A 422 -2.37 -13.64 -11.91
C SER A 422 -1.89 -14.63 -10.85
N LYS A 423 -0.59 -14.64 -10.55
CA LYS A 423 -0.04 -15.52 -9.49
C LYS A 423 -0.75 -15.31 -8.16
N LYS A 424 -1.13 -14.07 -7.84
CA LYS A 424 -1.85 -13.75 -6.62
C LYS A 424 -3.26 -14.32 -6.60
N ASP A 425 -3.97 -14.27 -7.73
CA ASP A 425 -5.29 -14.89 -7.86
C ASP A 425 -5.20 -16.41 -7.80
N LEU A 426 -4.20 -17.04 -8.42
CA LEU A 426 -4.00 -18.49 -8.32
C LEU A 426 -3.87 -18.99 -6.88
N ARG A 427 -3.42 -18.17 -5.95
CA ARG A 427 -3.21 -18.50 -4.54
C ARG A 427 -4.49 -18.46 -3.69
N ASP A 428 -5.55 -17.80 -4.15
CA ASP A 428 -6.81 -17.67 -3.40
C ASP A 428 -8.09 -17.89 -4.20
N ILE A 429 -7.99 -18.17 -5.51
CA ILE A 429 -9.15 -18.46 -6.37
C ILE A 429 -9.86 -19.73 -5.92
N SER A 430 -11.20 -19.68 -5.88
CA SER A 430 -12.00 -20.84 -5.51
C SER A 430 -12.22 -21.79 -6.68
N LEU A 431 -12.51 -23.06 -6.37
CA LEU A 431 -12.85 -24.07 -7.36
C LEU A 431 -14.07 -23.67 -8.20
N ASP A 432 -15.08 -23.08 -7.56
CA ASP A 432 -16.32 -22.67 -8.23
C ASP A 432 -16.06 -21.59 -9.29
N VAL A 433 -15.14 -20.66 -9.04
CA VAL A 433 -14.72 -19.65 -10.03
C VAL A 433 -14.01 -20.32 -11.19
N LEU A 434 -13.10 -21.26 -10.94
CA LEU A 434 -12.40 -21.99 -12.01
C LEU A 434 -13.38 -22.78 -12.87
N LEU A 435 -14.33 -23.49 -12.27
CA LEU A 435 -15.36 -24.27 -12.98
C LEU A 435 -16.34 -23.36 -13.75
N ASP A 436 -16.71 -22.21 -13.22
CA ASP A 436 -17.59 -21.23 -13.91
C ASP A 436 -16.94 -20.63 -15.17
N ASN A 437 -15.61 -20.69 -15.25
CA ASN A 437 -14.82 -20.25 -16.40
C ASN A 437 -14.49 -21.40 -17.38
N GLU A 438 -14.98 -22.61 -17.16
CA GLU A 438 -14.87 -23.68 -18.15
C GLU A 438 -15.60 -23.32 -19.45
N THR A 439 -15.00 -23.69 -20.57
CA THR A 439 -15.53 -23.42 -21.91
C THR A 439 -15.36 -24.60 -22.85
N THR A 440 -16.32 -24.76 -23.77
CA THR A 440 -16.22 -25.64 -24.90
C THR A 440 -15.60 -24.99 -26.14
N VAL A 441 -15.36 -23.69 -26.08
CA VAL A 441 -14.67 -22.91 -27.12
C VAL A 441 -13.21 -23.34 -27.17
N THR A 442 -12.69 -23.51 -28.37
CA THR A 442 -11.29 -23.95 -28.63
C THR A 442 -10.38 -22.80 -29.08
N ASP A 443 -10.88 -21.57 -29.05
CA ASP A 443 -10.09 -20.38 -29.39
C ASP A 443 -8.99 -20.13 -28.31
N THR A 444 -7.74 -20.22 -28.74
CA THR A 444 -6.54 -20.02 -27.91
C THR A 444 -5.88 -18.68 -28.16
N SER A 445 -6.53 -17.76 -28.91
CA SER A 445 -6.00 -16.42 -29.14
C SER A 445 -5.85 -15.63 -27.82
N ASP A 446 -4.88 -14.74 -27.78
CA ASP A 446 -4.68 -13.88 -26.60
C ASP A 446 -5.92 -13.01 -26.31
N ILE A 447 -6.62 -12.56 -27.35
CA ILE A 447 -7.85 -11.79 -27.20
C ILE A 447 -8.91 -12.61 -26.45
N TYR A 448 -9.14 -13.87 -26.85
CA TYR A 448 -10.10 -14.72 -26.16
C TYR A 448 -9.64 -15.06 -24.74
N CYS A 449 -8.40 -15.50 -24.57
CA CYS A 449 -7.91 -15.98 -23.28
C CYS A 449 -7.87 -14.85 -22.23
N ARG A 450 -7.39 -13.67 -22.58
CA ARG A 450 -7.24 -12.54 -21.64
C ARG A 450 -8.53 -11.77 -21.42
N TYR A 451 -9.38 -11.63 -22.45
CA TYR A 451 -10.49 -10.69 -22.44
C TYR A 451 -11.88 -11.32 -22.54
N VAL A 452 -11.96 -12.66 -22.60
CA VAL A 452 -13.20 -13.43 -22.49
C VAL A 452 -13.07 -14.51 -21.41
N LEU A 453 -12.01 -15.32 -21.46
CA LEU A 453 -11.83 -16.45 -20.56
C LEU A 453 -11.43 -16.03 -19.14
N SER A 454 -10.53 -15.05 -19.00
CA SER A 454 -10.06 -14.58 -17.68
C SER A 454 -11.20 -14.08 -16.79
N PRO A 455 -11.28 -14.53 -15.51
CA PRO A 455 -12.32 -14.08 -14.57
C PRO A 455 -12.09 -12.68 -14.04
N ARG A 456 -10.83 -12.22 -13.90
CA ARG A 456 -10.44 -10.96 -13.28
C ARG A 456 -10.64 -9.79 -14.25
N VAL A 457 -11.31 -8.75 -13.79
CA VAL A 457 -11.47 -7.49 -14.52
C VAL A 457 -10.55 -6.41 -13.96
N GLU A 458 -10.58 -6.20 -12.64
CA GLU A 458 -9.77 -5.22 -11.90
C GLU A 458 -9.30 -5.84 -10.57
N ASN A 459 -9.73 -5.35 -9.42
CA ASN A 459 -9.36 -5.90 -8.10
C ASN A 459 -10.58 -6.36 -7.29
N GLU A 460 -11.70 -6.67 -7.96
CA GLU A 460 -12.92 -7.15 -7.35
C GLU A 460 -12.74 -8.53 -6.70
N TRP A 461 -13.59 -8.85 -5.72
CA TRP A 461 -13.64 -10.20 -5.19
C TRP A 461 -14.12 -11.17 -6.27
N LEU A 462 -13.30 -12.18 -6.59
CA LEU A 462 -13.64 -13.19 -7.58
C LEU A 462 -14.72 -14.14 -7.06
N THR A 463 -15.85 -14.13 -7.78
CA THR A 463 -16.99 -15.02 -7.55
C THR A 463 -17.46 -15.63 -8.88
N PRO A 464 -18.13 -16.77 -8.87
CA PRO A 464 -18.67 -17.36 -10.09
C PRO A 464 -19.83 -16.49 -10.62
N TYR A 465 -19.63 -15.82 -11.74
CA TYR A 465 -20.61 -14.88 -12.32
C TYR A 465 -21.00 -15.20 -13.78
N LYS A 466 -20.19 -16.01 -14.50
CA LYS A 466 -20.41 -16.20 -15.94
C LYS A 466 -21.68 -16.99 -16.25
N ALA A 467 -21.91 -18.09 -15.56
CA ALA A 467 -23.14 -18.87 -15.72
C ALA A 467 -24.37 -18.03 -15.35
N PHE A 468 -24.26 -17.21 -14.29
CA PHE A 468 -25.33 -16.30 -13.89
C PHE A 468 -25.66 -15.28 -15.00
N PHE A 469 -24.69 -14.58 -15.55
CA PHE A 469 -24.96 -13.57 -16.60
C PHE A 469 -25.39 -14.19 -17.93
N ARG A 470 -24.84 -15.36 -18.31
CA ARG A 470 -25.35 -16.08 -19.49
C ARG A 470 -26.84 -16.38 -19.40
N LYS A 471 -27.33 -16.69 -18.19
CA LYS A 471 -28.76 -16.95 -17.95
C LYS A 471 -29.56 -15.64 -17.92
N GLU A 472 -29.16 -14.68 -17.10
CA GLU A 472 -29.92 -13.46 -16.83
C GLU A 472 -29.94 -12.49 -18.02
N LEU A 473 -28.86 -12.45 -18.81
CA LEU A 473 -28.68 -11.55 -19.94
C LEU A 473 -28.79 -12.26 -21.31
N LYS A 474 -29.41 -13.44 -21.34
CA LYS A 474 -29.57 -14.29 -22.56
C LYS A 474 -30.21 -13.57 -23.74
N GLY A 475 -30.96 -12.49 -23.50
CA GLY A 475 -31.60 -11.67 -24.54
C GLY A 475 -30.66 -10.71 -25.26
N ILE A 476 -29.50 -10.42 -24.66
CA ILE A 476 -28.49 -9.50 -25.21
C ILE A 476 -27.65 -10.27 -26.25
N LYS A 477 -27.64 -9.79 -27.49
CA LYS A 477 -26.95 -10.44 -28.62
C LYS A 477 -25.81 -9.59 -29.18
N ARG A 478 -25.75 -8.32 -28.84
CA ARG A 478 -24.70 -7.38 -29.28
C ARG A 478 -24.19 -6.61 -28.08
N VAL A 479 -22.95 -6.22 -28.12
CA VAL A 479 -22.31 -5.48 -27.03
C VAL A 479 -22.95 -4.11 -26.83
N GLU A 480 -23.43 -3.47 -27.90
CA GLU A 480 -24.14 -2.20 -27.85
C GLU A 480 -25.45 -2.28 -27.05
N ASP A 481 -26.16 -3.42 -27.15
CA ASP A 481 -27.36 -3.69 -26.37
C ASP A 481 -27.03 -3.82 -24.87
N LEU A 482 -25.83 -4.35 -24.52
CA LEU A 482 -25.35 -4.40 -23.14
C LEU A 482 -24.99 -3.02 -22.61
N ILE A 483 -24.36 -2.16 -23.40
CA ILE A 483 -24.06 -0.77 -23.04
C ILE A 483 -25.35 -0.02 -22.73
N GLN A 484 -26.34 -0.14 -23.62
CA GLN A 484 -27.67 0.45 -23.40
C GLN A 484 -28.36 -0.11 -22.14
N TRP A 485 -28.24 -1.40 -21.90
CA TRP A 485 -28.77 -2.02 -20.70
C TRP A 485 -28.12 -1.45 -19.43
N CYS A 486 -26.78 -1.31 -19.41
CA CYS A 486 -26.07 -0.68 -18.29
C CYS A 486 -26.56 0.75 -18.03
N ARG A 487 -26.66 1.57 -19.09
CA ARG A 487 -27.15 2.95 -19.01
C ARG A 487 -28.54 3.05 -18.41
N GLN A 488 -29.45 2.16 -18.81
CA GLN A 488 -30.86 2.21 -18.40
C GLN A 488 -31.10 1.62 -17.01
N ASN A 489 -30.28 0.65 -16.58
CA ASN A 489 -30.57 -0.16 -15.40
C ASN A 489 -29.60 0.04 -14.24
N VAL A 490 -28.44 0.65 -14.44
CA VAL A 490 -27.46 0.84 -13.38
C VAL A 490 -27.33 2.32 -13.02
N LYS A 491 -27.77 2.67 -11.82
CA LYS A 491 -27.63 4.01 -11.25
C LYS A 491 -26.25 4.20 -10.62
N ILE A 492 -25.75 5.44 -10.63
CA ILE A 492 -24.46 5.78 -10.03
C ILE A 492 -24.66 6.41 -8.66
N ASP A 493 -24.09 5.78 -7.65
CA ASP A 493 -23.90 6.34 -6.31
C ASP A 493 -22.49 6.93 -6.22
N ARG A 494 -22.39 8.19 -5.83
CA ARG A 494 -21.11 8.92 -5.71
C ARG A 494 -20.66 9.12 -4.28
N GLU A 495 -21.48 8.74 -3.31
CA GLU A 495 -21.29 9.09 -1.90
C GLU A 495 -20.94 7.90 -1.02
N HIS A 496 -21.56 6.73 -1.27
CA HIS A 496 -21.47 5.59 -0.37
C HIS A 496 -20.38 4.57 -0.75
N ASN A 497 -19.41 4.97 -1.58
CA ASN A 497 -18.20 4.21 -1.82
C ASN A 497 -16.95 5.13 -1.94
N PRO A 498 -16.69 5.99 -0.94
CA PRO A 498 -15.57 6.94 -1.01
C PRO A 498 -14.19 6.26 -1.00
N GLN A 499 -14.10 5.01 -0.53
CA GLN A 499 -12.89 4.19 -0.56
C GLN A 499 -12.66 3.47 -1.91
N GLN A 500 -13.59 3.62 -2.86
CA GLN A 500 -13.55 2.97 -4.17
C GLN A 500 -13.36 1.44 -4.06
N LEU A 501 -14.06 0.81 -3.13
CA LEU A 501 -14.10 -0.65 -3.02
C LEU A 501 -14.76 -1.24 -4.27
N ARG A 502 -14.27 -2.41 -4.69
CA ARG A 502 -14.76 -3.07 -5.90
C ARG A 502 -15.97 -3.91 -5.56
N MET A 503 -17.14 -3.49 -6.03
CA MET A 503 -18.40 -4.22 -5.85
C MET A 503 -18.44 -5.43 -6.78
N GLN A 504 -18.93 -6.55 -6.27
CA GLN A 504 -19.10 -7.77 -7.08
C GLN A 504 -20.07 -7.53 -8.25
N PRO A 505 -19.76 -8.04 -9.46
CA PRO A 505 -20.63 -7.85 -10.63
C PRO A 505 -22.06 -8.33 -10.44
N MET A 506 -22.26 -9.44 -9.73
CA MET A 506 -23.62 -9.94 -9.43
C MET A 506 -24.41 -9.04 -8.50
N SER A 507 -23.74 -8.40 -7.54
CA SER A 507 -24.36 -7.43 -6.65
C SER A 507 -24.78 -6.18 -7.41
N VAL A 508 -23.96 -5.67 -8.33
CA VAL A 508 -24.35 -4.57 -9.23
C VAL A 508 -25.61 -4.92 -10.03
N TYR A 509 -25.67 -6.14 -10.57
CA TYR A 509 -26.86 -6.59 -11.30
C TYR A 509 -28.12 -6.63 -10.43
N ARG A 510 -28.01 -7.11 -9.18
CA ARG A 510 -29.14 -7.23 -8.25
C ARG A 510 -29.65 -5.87 -7.75
N GLU A 511 -28.71 -5.03 -7.30
CA GLU A 511 -29.01 -3.74 -6.66
C GLU A 511 -29.31 -2.62 -7.65
N ARG A 512 -28.86 -2.73 -8.90
CA ARG A 512 -29.00 -1.67 -9.92
C ARG A 512 -28.36 -0.34 -9.49
N LEU A 513 -27.40 -0.39 -8.58
CA LEU A 513 -26.74 0.75 -7.96
C LEU A 513 -25.28 0.42 -7.73
N THR A 514 -24.37 1.31 -8.11
CA THR A 514 -22.94 1.20 -7.85
C THR A 514 -22.24 2.53 -8.18
N ASP A 515 -20.93 2.63 -8.00
CA ASP A 515 -20.12 3.74 -8.51
C ASP A 515 -19.73 3.53 -9.99
N ASN A 516 -19.00 4.48 -10.57
CA ASN A 516 -18.56 4.39 -11.96
C ASN A 516 -17.65 3.17 -12.21
N LEU A 517 -16.73 2.88 -11.28
CA LEU A 517 -15.81 1.75 -11.42
C LEU A 517 -16.57 0.42 -11.33
N GLY A 518 -17.49 0.28 -10.37
CA GLY A 518 -18.36 -0.89 -10.25
C GLY A 518 -19.21 -1.14 -11.50
N ARG A 519 -19.73 -0.07 -12.14
CA ARG A 519 -20.43 -0.18 -13.43
C ARG A 519 -19.51 -0.68 -14.54
N ASN A 520 -18.26 -0.21 -14.59
CA ASN A 520 -17.27 -0.64 -15.58
C ASN A 520 -16.89 -2.13 -15.38
N ILE A 521 -16.65 -2.55 -14.13
CA ILE A 521 -16.37 -3.96 -13.79
C ILE A 521 -17.56 -4.84 -14.16
N PHE A 522 -18.79 -4.42 -13.84
CA PHE A 522 -20.01 -5.14 -14.21
C PHE A 522 -20.13 -5.29 -15.73
N PHE A 523 -19.97 -4.20 -16.49
CA PHE A 523 -20.04 -4.24 -17.95
C PHE A 523 -19.04 -5.25 -18.52
N VAL A 524 -17.77 -5.17 -18.12
CA VAL A 524 -16.73 -6.09 -18.62
C VAL A 524 -17.03 -7.54 -18.25
N SER A 525 -17.45 -7.79 -17.00
CA SER A 525 -17.81 -9.14 -16.54
C SER A 525 -19.00 -9.74 -17.32
N ALA A 526 -20.04 -8.92 -17.53
CA ALA A 526 -21.22 -9.33 -18.32
C ALA A 526 -20.87 -9.56 -19.80
N ALA A 527 -20.08 -8.66 -20.41
CA ALA A 527 -19.61 -8.79 -21.78
C ALA A 527 -18.82 -10.09 -21.99
N ARG A 528 -17.82 -10.35 -21.12
CA ARG A 528 -17.04 -11.62 -21.15
C ARG A 528 -17.92 -12.84 -20.97
N SER A 529 -18.92 -12.77 -20.12
CA SER A 529 -19.88 -13.89 -19.90
C SER A 529 -20.69 -14.22 -21.15
N LEU A 530 -21.02 -13.20 -21.95
CA LEU A 530 -21.74 -13.32 -23.23
C LEU A 530 -20.81 -13.62 -24.42
N GLY A 531 -19.50 -13.73 -24.20
CA GLY A 531 -18.51 -14.03 -25.24
C GLY A 531 -17.97 -12.79 -25.97
N PHE A 532 -18.26 -11.58 -25.50
CA PHE A 532 -17.69 -10.35 -26.05
C PHE A 532 -16.36 -10.02 -25.37
N PRO A 533 -15.24 -9.92 -26.10
CA PRO A 533 -13.98 -9.51 -25.51
C PRO A 533 -14.08 -8.07 -24.97
N ALA A 534 -13.79 -7.90 -23.70
CA ALA A 534 -13.88 -6.61 -23.02
C ALA A 534 -12.80 -6.45 -21.93
N ARG A 535 -12.41 -5.20 -21.67
CA ARG A 535 -11.41 -4.85 -20.66
C ARG A 535 -11.68 -3.46 -20.04
N ILE A 536 -11.02 -3.17 -18.95
CA ILE A 536 -10.71 -1.81 -18.53
C ILE A 536 -9.34 -1.49 -19.11
N ASN A 537 -9.22 -0.37 -19.84
CA ASN A 537 -7.95 0.08 -20.39
C ASN A 537 -7.03 0.52 -19.24
N GLU A 538 -5.86 -0.10 -19.14
CA GLU A 538 -4.92 0.14 -18.04
C GLU A 538 -4.36 1.56 -18.04
N VAL A 539 -4.22 2.20 -19.23
CA VAL A 539 -3.64 3.54 -19.34
C VAL A 539 -4.58 4.65 -18.84
N ASN A 540 -5.87 4.58 -19.22
CA ASN A 540 -6.83 5.65 -18.94
C ASN A 540 -8.04 5.26 -18.09
N GLY A 541 -8.13 3.99 -17.67
CA GLY A 541 -9.21 3.46 -16.82
C GLY A 541 -10.58 3.34 -17.50
N LYS A 542 -10.69 3.54 -18.82
CA LYS A 542 -11.96 3.44 -19.54
C LYS A 542 -12.32 1.99 -19.83
N PRO A 543 -13.59 1.60 -19.72
CA PRO A 543 -14.06 0.30 -20.20
C PRO A 543 -14.03 0.26 -21.71
N GLN A 544 -13.60 -0.87 -22.29
CA GLN A 544 -13.48 -1.10 -23.72
C GLN A 544 -14.03 -2.45 -24.11
N TYR A 545 -14.50 -2.59 -25.38
CA TYR A 545 -14.81 -3.85 -26.03
C TYR A 545 -14.10 -3.97 -27.38
N TYR A 546 -13.84 -5.23 -27.78
CA TYR A 546 -13.12 -5.52 -29.02
C TYR A 546 -14.08 -5.98 -30.12
N LYS A 547 -13.97 -5.39 -31.32
CA LYS A 547 -14.82 -5.70 -32.46
C LYS A 547 -14.04 -5.44 -33.76
N GLY A 548 -14.00 -6.42 -34.65
CA GLY A 548 -13.42 -6.25 -35.97
C GLY A 548 -11.93 -5.91 -35.99
N GLY A 549 -11.16 -6.33 -34.98
CA GLY A 549 -9.73 -6.04 -34.92
C GLY A 549 -9.36 -4.76 -34.11
N THR A 550 -10.36 -4.05 -33.56
CA THR A 550 -10.17 -2.76 -32.89
C THR A 550 -10.82 -2.72 -31.52
N TRP A 551 -10.21 -2.02 -30.57
CA TRP A 551 -10.78 -1.67 -29.28
C TRP A 551 -11.60 -0.39 -29.38
N TYR A 552 -12.82 -0.39 -28.82
CA TYR A 552 -13.73 0.76 -28.75
C TYR A 552 -13.99 1.11 -27.29
N ASP A 553 -13.91 2.40 -26.96
CA ASP A 553 -14.29 2.90 -25.65
C ASP A 553 -15.80 2.75 -25.43
N VAL A 554 -16.21 2.46 -24.22
CA VAL A 554 -17.60 2.42 -23.80
C VAL A 554 -17.98 3.78 -23.24
N ASP A 555 -18.90 4.45 -23.93
CA ASP A 555 -19.55 5.66 -23.46
C ASP A 555 -21.01 5.35 -23.14
N TYR A 556 -21.36 5.45 -21.88
CA TYR A 556 -22.76 5.20 -21.45
C TYR A 556 -23.71 6.37 -21.81
N GLU A 557 -23.20 7.54 -22.14
CA GLU A 557 -24.02 8.72 -22.43
C GLU A 557 -24.30 8.89 -23.94
N GLN A 558 -23.42 8.40 -24.78
CA GLN A 558 -23.54 8.48 -26.25
C GLN A 558 -24.06 7.18 -26.85
N GLN A 559 -24.83 7.29 -27.95
CA GLN A 559 -25.39 6.15 -28.69
C GLN A 559 -24.49 5.67 -29.85
N ALA A 560 -23.45 6.42 -30.18
CA ALA A 560 -22.57 6.13 -31.31
C ALA A 560 -21.27 5.44 -30.87
N GLU A 561 -20.73 4.56 -31.72
CA GLU A 561 -19.35 4.07 -31.59
C GLU A 561 -18.41 5.28 -31.71
N VAL A 562 -17.78 5.66 -30.60
CA VAL A 562 -16.75 6.68 -30.62
C VAL A 562 -15.41 5.96 -30.69
N SER A 563 -14.79 5.94 -31.88
CA SER A 563 -13.35 5.68 -31.92
C SER A 563 -12.66 6.82 -31.16
N ALA A 564 -11.81 6.51 -30.23
CA ALA A 564 -11.00 7.51 -29.55
C ALA A 564 -10.30 8.38 -30.62
N ASP A 565 -10.46 9.71 -30.54
CA ASP A 565 -9.75 10.64 -31.41
C ASP A 565 -8.28 10.69 -30.95
N LEU A 566 -7.54 9.65 -31.29
CA LEU A 566 -6.17 9.45 -30.90
C LEU A 566 -5.21 10.25 -31.77
N SER A 567 -4.18 10.72 -31.16
CA SER A 567 -3.08 11.43 -31.78
C SER A 567 -1.76 10.93 -31.21
N VAL A 568 -0.69 11.01 -31.98
CA VAL A 568 0.61 10.50 -31.57
C VAL A 568 1.40 11.59 -30.84
N LEU A 569 1.80 11.29 -29.60
CA LEU A 569 2.77 12.05 -28.81
C LEU A 569 4.16 11.41 -28.92
N ARG A 570 5.16 12.19 -29.28
CA ARG A 570 6.58 11.81 -29.19
C ARG A 570 7.29 12.69 -28.16
N LEU A 571 8.04 12.07 -27.26
CA LEU A 571 8.89 12.78 -26.33
C LEU A 571 10.32 12.85 -26.91
N ALA A 572 10.81 14.06 -27.14
CA ALA A 572 12.15 14.30 -27.66
C ALA A 572 13.11 14.54 -26.49
N TYR A 573 13.84 13.51 -26.11
CA TYR A 573 14.82 13.57 -25.03
C TYR A 573 16.24 13.66 -25.57
N HIS A 574 17.04 14.51 -24.96
CA HIS A 574 18.48 14.56 -25.15
C HIS A 574 19.14 13.97 -23.92
N PRO A 575 19.78 12.78 -24.04
CA PRO A 575 20.40 12.13 -22.91
C PRO A 575 21.39 13.05 -22.19
N ILE A 576 21.24 13.13 -20.89
CA ILE A 576 22.17 13.79 -19.98
C ILE A 576 22.98 12.75 -19.22
N GLU A 577 24.08 13.16 -18.58
CA GLU A 577 24.94 12.27 -17.84
C GLU A 577 24.14 11.46 -16.81
N HIS A 578 24.34 10.15 -16.77
CA HIS A 578 23.66 9.15 -15.93
C HIS A 578 22.21 8.80 -16.32
N TYR A 579 21.59 9.48 -17.26
CA TYR A 579 20.19 9.28 -17.65
C TYR A 579 20.06 9.04 -19.17
N ASP A 580 20.58 7.89 -19.63
CA ASP A 580 20.54 7.55 -21.08
C ASP A 580 19.14 7.15 -21.54
N ASN A 581 18.32 6.55 -20.65
CA ASN A 581 16.99 6.06 -20.95
C ASN A 581 16.08 6.24 -19.73
N PRO A 582 15.48 7.42 -19.54
CA PRO A 582 14.57 7.68 -18.42
C PRO A 582 13.44 6.68 -18.34
N LYS A 583 13.11 6.26 -17.09
CA LYS A 583 12.09 5.26 -16.77
C LYS A 583 10.83 5.94 -16.25
N TYR A 584 9.67 5.44 -16.68
CA TYR A 584 8.38 5.91 -16.20
C TYR A 584 8.24 5.67 -14.68
N TYR A 585 7.53 6.50 -13.96
CA TYR A 585 7.42 6.57 -12.49
C TYR A 585 8.72 6.92 -11.74
N ILE A 586 9.90 6.66 -12.29
CA ILE A 586 11.17 7.01 -11.62
C ILE A 586 11.61 8.41 -12.01
N HIS A 587 11.62 8.68 -13.32
CA HIS A 587 12.17 9.91 -13.88
C HIS A 587 11.13 10.84 -14.47
N PHE A 588 10.02 10.29 -14.95
CA PHE A 588 8.95 11.08 -15.54
C PHE A 588 7.60 10.37 -15.49
N THR A 589 6.54 11.19 -15.58
CA THR A 589 5.17 10.74 -15.78
C THR A 589 4.40 11.71 -16.67
N LEU A 590 3.31 11.22 -17.26
CA LEU A 590 2.33 12.00 -18.01
C LEU A 590 0.99 12.01 -17.30
N SER A 591 0.37 13.17 -17.19
CA SER A 591 -0.99 13.32 -16.68
C SER A 591 -1.84 14.08 -17.69
N LYS A 592 -3.10 13.66 -17.88
CA LYS A 592 -4.10 14.43 -18.63
C LYS A 592 -4.71 15.48 -17.70
N LEU A 593 -4.80 16.72 -18.15
CA LEU A 593 -5.46 17.79 -17.40
C LEU A 593 -6.94 17.85 -17.78
N VAL A 594 -7.81 17.60 -16.81
CA VAL A 594 -9.26 17.65 -16.97
C VAL A 594 -9.81 18.59 -15.88
N ASP A 595 -10.49 19.65 -16.27
CA ASP A 595 -11.05 20.66 -15.34
C ASP A 595 -10.03 21.22 -14.31
N GLY A 596 -8.76 21.34 -14.73
CA GLY A 596 -7.68 21.82 -13.90
C GLY A 596 -7.06 20.75 -12.99
N GLU A 597 -7.52 19.49 -13.04
CA GLU A 597 -6.99 18.36 -12.28
C GLU A 597 -6.06 17.49 -13.14
N ALA A 598 -4.96 17.05 -12.58
CA ALA A 598 -4.03 16.14 -13.23
C ALA A 598 -4.45 14.68 -13.00
N GLN A 599 -4.77 13.97 -14.07
CA GLN A 599 -5.09 12.53 -14.06
C GLN A 599 -3.90 11.77 -14.63
N LEU A 600 -3.21 11.03 -13.76
CA LEU A 600 -2.03 10.26 -14.13
C LEU A 600 -2.39 9.19 -15.17
N LEU A 601 -1.59 9.09 -16.23
CA LEU A 601 -1.66 7.97 -17.16
C LEU A 601 -0.83 6.80 -16.62
N THR A 602 -1.40 5.61 -16.65
CA THR A 602 -0.76 4.41 -16.14
C THR A 602 -0.04 3.66 -17.26
N TYR A 603 1.25 3.42 -17.07
CA TYR A 603 2.08 2.59 -17.95
C TYR A 603 2.69 1.45 -17.14
N PRO A 604 3.21 0.39 -17.78
CA PRO A 604 3.97 -0.65 -17.08
C PRO A 604 5.17 -0.07 -16.32
N GLU A 605 5.54 -0.68 -15.18
CA GLU A 605 6.68 -0.22 -14.38
C GLU A 605 8.02 -0.29 -15.12
N GLU A 606 8.14 -1.16 -16.12
CA GLU A 606 9.29 -1.29 -16.99
C GLU A 606 9.30 -0.30 -18.17
N ALA A 607 8.25 0.49 -18.37
CA ALA A 607 8.17 1.46 -19.46
C ALA A 607 9.29 2.50 -19.39
N THR A 608 9.91 2.76 -20.54
CA THR A 608 11.02 3.69 -20.66
C THR A 608 10.81 4.66 -21.81
N TRP A 609 11.51 5.80 -21.76
CA TRP A 609 11.49 6.76 -22.87
C TRP A 609 11.83 6.09 -24.20
N LYS A 610 12.95 5.37 -24.30
CA LYS A 610 13.43 4.77 -25.54
C LYS A 610 12.56 3.62 -26.04
N GLY A 611 11.99 2.82 -25.09
CA GLY A 611 11.15 1.68 -25.43
C GLY A 611 9.76 2.08 -25.93
N ASP A 612 9.19 3.12 -25.31
CA ASP A 612 7.77 3.41 -25.44
C ASP A 612 7.49 4.79 -26.05
N PHE A 613 8.20 5.86 -25.65
CA PHE A 613 7.82 7.26 -25.95
C PHE A 613 8.65 7.92 -27.05
N GLU A 614 9.83 7.42 -27.37
CA GLU A 614 10.69 7.96 -28.45
C GLU A 614 10.01 7.83 -29.82
N ASN A 615 9.41 6.68 -30.09
CA ASN A 615 8.73 6.40 -31.35
C ASN A 615 7.29 6.89 -31.42
N GLY A 616 6.74 7.25 -30.28
CA GLY A 616 5.42 7.84 -30.11
C GLY A 616 4.39 6.89 -29.52
N VAL A 617 3.57 7.45 -28.64
CA VAL A 617 2.42 6.80 -28.00
C VAL A 617 1.13 7.44 -28.47
N GLU A 618 0.09 6.64 -28.64
CA GLU A 618 -1.25 7.13 -29.00
C GLU A 618 -1.98 7.60 -27.75
N LEU A 619 -2.39 8.86 -27.75
CA LEU A 619 -3.15 9.51 -26.68
C LEU A 619 -4.35 10.29 -27.24
N GLU A 620 -5.36 10.46 -26.43
CA GLU A 620 -6.50 11.32 -26.74
C GLU A 620 -6.05 12.79 -26.92
N LYS A 621 -6.74 13.55 -27.76
CA LYS A 621 -6.55 15.00 -27.81
C LYS A 621 -6.87 15.65 -26.47
N GLY A 622 -6.16 16.70 -26.12
CA GLY A 622 -6.35 17.43 -24.87
C GLY A 622 -5.10 18.08 -24.33
N THR A 623 -5.20 18.61 -23.12
CA THR A 623 -4.07 19.24 -22.43
C THR A 623 -3.44 18.23 -21.47
N TYR A 624 -2.11 18.23 -21.45
CA TYR A 624 -1.31 17.26 -20.68
C TYR A 624 -0.23 17.97 -19.88
N LEU A 625 0.20 17.31 -18.82
CA LEU A 625 1.32 17.70 -17.97
C LEU A 625 2.38 16.59 -18.02
N LEU A 626 3.59 16.95 -18.46
CA LEU A 626 4.79 16.13 -18.30
C LEU A 626 5.47 16.57 -16.99
N THR A 627 5.64 15.64 -16.08
CA THR A 627 6.41 15.84 -14.85
C THR A 627 7.70 15.06 -14.97
N THR A 628 8.85 15.71 -14.78
CA THR A 628 10.15 15.04 -14.69
C THR A 628 10.80 15.38 -13.35
N GLY A 629 11.63 14.47 -12.84
CA GLY A 629 12.31 14.70 -11.57
C GLY A 629 13.61 13.94 -11.42
N THR A 630 14.58 14.62 -10.85
CA THR A 630 15.86 14.04 -10.46
C THR A 630 15.97 14.05 -8.95
N ARG A 631 15.92 12.86 -8.35
CA ARG A 631 16.08 12.72 -6.89
C ARG A 631 17.57 12.63 -6.54
N LEU A 632 17.97 13.47 -5.59
CA LEU A 632 19.34 13.52 -5.05
C LEU A 632 19.47 12.54 -3.86
N ALA A 633 20.68 12.18 -3.50
CA ALA A 633 20.96 11.31 -2.35
C ALA A 633 20.42 11.86 -1.01
N SER A 634 20.33 13.18 -0.89
CA SER A 634 19.70 13.86 0.27
C SER A 634 18.18 13.67 0.38
N GLY A 635 17.54 13.11 -0.65
CA GLY A 635 16.10 13.03 -0.80
C GLY A 635 15.47 14.28 -1.45
N LYS A 636 16.24 15.38 -1.64
CA LYS A 636 15.81 16.55 -2.41
C LYS A 636 15.48 16.14 -3.84
N VAL A 637 14.48 16.77 -4.46
CA VAL A 637 14.10 16.52 -5.86
C VAL A 637 14.15 17.80 -6.68
N LEU A 638 14.78 17.70 -7.84
CA LEU A 638 14.80 18.74 -8.88
C LEU A 638 13.70 18.43 -9.89
N VAL A 639 12.55 19.10 -9.78
CA VAL A 639 11.37 18.84 -10.61
C VAL A 639 11.30 19.84 -11.78
N HIS A 640 10.90 19.33 -12.94
CA HIS A 640 10.48 20.16 -14.07
C HIS A 640 9.05 19.77 -14.50
N LEU A 641 8.17 20.74 -14.63
CA LEU A 641 6.81 20.59 -15.12
C LEU A 641 6.68 21.26 -16.49
N GLU A 642 6.11 20.58 -17.47
CA GLU A 642 5.76 21.14 -18.76
C GLU A 642 4.32 20.83 -19.17
N GLN A 643 3.51 21.90 -19.35
CA GLN A 643 2.16 21.78 -19.88
C GLN A 643 2.18 21.90 -21.41
N PHE A 644 1.49 21.00 -22.09
CA PHE A 644 1.35 21.02 -23.56
C PHE A 644 -0.02 20.50 -23.98
N THR A 645 -0.37 20.73 -25.27
CA THR A 645 -1.65 20.27 -25.84
C THR A 645 -1.40 19.33 -27.02
N ILE A 646 -2.11 18.20 -27.01
CA ILE A 646 -2.14 17.23 -28.11
C ILE A 646 -3.35 17.57 -29.00
N GLY A 647 -3.10 17.94 -30.24
CA GLY A 647 -4.13 18.26 -31.25
C GLY A 647 -3.96 17.54 -32.59
N GLY A 648 -2.86 16.79 -32.73
CA GLY A 648 -2.42 16.03 -33.91
C GLY A 648 -1.09 15.36 -33.56
N GLN A 649 -0.25 15.02 -34.56
CA GLN A 649 1.11 14.57 -34.26
C GLN A 649 1.84 15.65 -33.45
N THR A 650 2.18 15.36 -32.23
CA THR A 650 2.76 16.30 -31.28
C THR A 650 4.14 15.80 -30.82
N LYS A 651 5.12 16.69 -30.86
CA LYS A 651 6.46 16.47 -30.35
C LYS A 651 6.69 17.41 -29.17
N VAL A 652 7.12 16.90 -28.05
CA VAL A 652 7.39 17.66 -26.82
C VAL A 652 8.82 17.42 -26.39
N ASP A 653 9.54 18.48 -26.06
CA ASP A 653 10.88 18.37 -25.49
C ASP A 653 10.81 17.76 -24.10
N PHE A 654 11.62 16.73 -23.87
CA PHE A 654 11.70 16.06 -22.59
C PHE A 654 12.97 16.54 -21.89
N THR A 655 12.81 17.38 -20.88
CA THR A 655 13.91 17.97 -20.12
C THR A 655 13.99 17.37 -18.73
N MET A 656 15.19 16.87 -18.36
CA MET A 656 15.52 16.51 -16.98
C MET A 656 16.54 17.51 -16.43
N ARG A 657 16.44 17.80 -15.12
CA ARG A 657 17.40 18.66 -14.43
C ARG A 657 18.56 17.80 -13.90
N GLU A 658 19.78 18.23 -14.13
CA GLU A 658 20.98 17.49 -13.81
C GLU A 658 21.32 17.52 -12.30
N ASP A 659 21.84 16.39 -11.78
CA ASP A 659 22.44 16.29 -10.47
C ASP A 659 23.92 16.68 -10.57
N ASN A 660 24.24 17.91 -10.20
CA ASN A 660 25.58 18.45 -10.22
C ASN A 660 26.32 18.33 -8.88
N GLU A 661 25.80 17.55 -7.93
CA GLU A 661 26.48 17.33 -6.65
C GLU A 661 27.69 16.41 -6.85
N GLU A 662 28.86 16.88 -6.45
CA GLU A 662 30.10 16.10 -6.51
C GLU A 662 30.27 15.25 -5.24
N PRO A 663 30.73 13.99 -5.34
CA PRO A 663 31.03 13.17 -4.18
C PRO A 663 32.07 13.85 -3.29
N GLN A 664 31.78 14.01 -2.02
CA GLN A 664 32.68 14.61 -1.02
C GLN A 664 33.06 13.58 0.03
N VAL A 665 34.24 13.70 0.59
CA VAL A 665 34.66 12.87 1.72
C VAL A 665 33.83 13.28 2.95
N ILE A 666 33.01 12.37 3.45
CA ILE A 666 32.13 12.58 4.59
C ILE A 666 32.59 11.84 5.86
N GLY A 667 33.59 10.99 5.75
CA GLY A 667 34.16 10.23 6.85
C GLY A 667 35.24 9.26 6.38
N SER A 668 35.65 8.36 7.26
CA SER A 668 36.61 7.28 6.95
C SER A 668 36.33 6.05 7.78
N LEU A 669 36.67 4.87 7.27
CA LEU A 669 36.52 3.60 7.95
C LEU A 669 37.89 2.91 8.15
N ASN A 670 38.01 2.17 9.24
CA ASN A 670 39.13 1.28 9.45
C ASN A 670 38.90 -0.05 8.73
N ALA A 671 39.50 -0.20 7.55
CA ALA A 671 39.34 -1.40 6.75
C ALA A 671 40.01 -2.67 7.34
N GLU A 672 40.75 -2.55 8.44
CA GLU A 672 41.28 -3.71 9.18
C GLU A 672 40.22 -4.33 10.12
N ASN A 673 39.06 -3.71 10.30
CA ASN A 673 37.96 -4.31 11.03
C ASN A 673 37.55 -5.64 10.40
N LEU A 674 37.26 -6.61 11.28
CA LEU A 674 36.99 -7.99 10.91
C LEU A 674 35.52 -8.26 10.73
N TYR A 675 35.19 -9.06 9.74
CA TYR A 675 33.89 -9.69 9.58
C TYR A 675 34.05 -11.20 9.41
N ALA A 676 33.06 -12.00 9.78
CA ALA A 676 33.02 -13.43 9.52
C ALA A 676 32.47 -13.68 8.11
N ASP A 677 33.26 -14.20 7.22
CA ASP A 677 32.87 -14.46 5.82
C ASP A 677 31.91 -15.64 5.73
N HIS A 678 30.76 -15.45 5.10
CA HIS A 678 29.70 -16.46 5.03
C HIS A 678 30.13 -17.75 4.31
N THR A 679 30.97 -17.64 3.27
CA THR A 679 31.38 -18.78 2.45
C THR A 679 32.49 -19.57 3.12
N SER A 680 33.58 -18.91 3.54
CA SER A 680 34.71 -19.58 4.14
C SER A 680 34.58 -19.85 5.65
N LYS A 681 33.59 -19.21 6.30
CA LYS A 681 33.42 -19.22 7.77
C LYS A 681 34.61 -18.70 8.56
N MET A 682 35.55 -18.02 7.90
CA MET A 682 36.74 -17.43 8.53
C MET A 682 36.56 -15.93 8.73
N GLN A 683 37.21 -15.39 9.72
CA GLN A 683 37.30 -13.95 9.92
C GLN A 683 38.28 -13.35 8.86
N LYS A 684 37.84 -12.30 8.21
CA LYS A 684 38.57 -11.52 7.21
C LYS A 684 38.46 -10.05 7.54
N SER A 685 39.50 -9.26 7.24
CA SER A 685 39.34 -7.81 7.26
C SER A 685 38.68 -7.32 5.97
N ILE A 686 38.01 -6.17 6.04
CA ILE A 686 37.47 -5.50 4.86
C ILE A 686 38.58 -5.32 3.83
N LEU A 687 39.79 -4.85 4.26
CA LEU A 687 40.94 -4.64 3.39
C LEU A 687 41.39 -5.93 2.71
N SER A 688 41.41 -7.06 3.42
CA SER A 688 41.84 -8.35 2.81
C SER A 688 40.89 -8.83 1.72
N THR A 689 39.60 -8.43 1.78
CA THR A 689 38.57 -8.77 0.80
C THR A 689 38.54 -7.80 -0.39
N THR A 690 38.64 -6.51 -0.11
CA THR A 690 38.48 -5.44 -1.13
C THR A 690 39.76 -5.02 -1.78
N GLY A 691 40.90 -5.30 -1.14
CA GLY A 691 42.21 -4.81 -1.56
C GLY A 691 42.28 -3.27 -1.42
N ARG A 692 43.32 -2.68 -2.04
CA ARG A 692 43.45 -1.22 -2.13
C ARG A 692 42.69 -0.73 -3.36
N GLY A 693 41.40 -0.52 -3.23
CA GLY A 693 40.54 -0.05 -4.30
C GLY A 693 39.23 0.52 -3.76
N PHE A 694 38.41 1.05 -4.64
CA PHE A 694 37.05 1.41 -4.29
C PHE A 694 36.25 0.17 -3.90
N TYR A 695 35.31 0.32 -3.00
CA TYR A 695 34.38 -0.76 -2.61
C TYR A 695 33.07 -0.21 -2.08
N ILE A 696 32.07 -1.08 -2.08
CA ILE A 696 30.78 -0.80 -1.42
C ILE A 696 30.72 -1.64 -0.14
N LEU A 697 30.31 -1.01 0.97
CA LEU A 697 29.98 -1.67 2.22
C LEU A 697 28.49 -1.48 2.48
N GLY A 698 27.75 -2.58 2.66
CA GLY A 698 26.35 -2.57 3.06
C GLY A 698 26.17 -3.27 4.41
N ILE A 699 25.45 -2.66 5.34
CA ILE A 699 24.96 -3.32 6.56
C ILE A 699 23.46 -3.49 6.39
N VAL A 700 22.98 -4.73 6.46
CA VAL A 700 21.61 -5.10 6.08
C VAL A 700 20.90 -5.87 7.19
N ALA A 701 19.57 -5.85 7.18
CA ALA A 701 18.73 -6.64 8.08
C ALA A 701 17.97 -7.73 7.30
N PRO A 702 17.83 -8.95 7.85
CA PRO A 702 17.13 -10.03 7.16
C PRO A 702 15.62 -9.78 7.11
N ASN A 703 14.99 -10.15 5.97
CA ASN A 703 13.53 -10.19 5.79
C ASN A 703 12.78 -8.86 6.03
N GLN A 704 13.50 -7.74 6.03
CA GLN A 704 12.91 -6.41 6.13
C GLN A 704 12.69 -5.79 4.76
N GLU A 705 11.60 -5.04 4.63
CA GLU A 705 11.22 -4.35 3.39
C GLU A 705 12.34 -3.46 2.84
N PRO A 706 13.03 -2.61 3.63
CA PRO A 706 14.09 -1.75 3.12
C PRO A 706 15.27 -2.53 2.52
N THR A 707 15.70 -3.61 3.15
CA THR A 707 16.78 -4.46 2.63
C THR A 707 16.36 -5.14 1.33
N ASN A 708 15.15 -5.67 1.27
CA ASN A 708 14.64 -6.35 0.07
C ASN A 708 14.57 -5.39 -1.12
N HIS A 709 14.11 -4.16 -0.93
CA HIS A 709 14.11 -3.13 -1.97
C HIS A 709 15.54 -2.75 -2.39
N ALA A 710 16.42 -2.51 -1.45
CA ALA A 710 17.83 -2.17 -1.74
C ALA A 710 18.52 -3.25 -2.59
N LEU A 711 18.35 -4.53 -2.25
CA LEU A 711 18.96 -5.64 -3.00
C LEU A 711 18.35 -5.80 -4.40
N ARG A 712 17.03 -5.58 -4.54
CA ARG A 712 16.37 -5.58 -5.86
C ARG A 712 16.84 -4.42 -6.73
N ASP A 713 16.97 -3.23 -6.18
CA ASP A 713 17.52 -2.06 -6.88
C ASP A 713 18.95 -2.31 -7.37
N ILE A 714 19.80 -2.90 -6.52
CA ILE A 714 21.18 -3.30 -6.90
C ILE A 714 21.14 -4.31 -8.04
N SER A 715 20.20 -5.25 -8.04
CA SER A 715 20.09 -6.28 -9.08
C SER A 715 19.85 -5.73 -10.48
N ILE A 716 19.18 -4.59 -10.60
CA ILE A 716 18.92 -3.90 -11.87
C ILE A 716 20.24 -3.46 -12.51
N TYR A 717 21.24 -3.12 -11.71
CA TYR A 717 22.55 -2.64 -12.14
C TYR A 717 23.65 -3.71 -12.05
N LYS A 718 23.26 -5.00 -11.94
CA LYS A 718 24.18 -6.14 -11.81
C LYS A 718 25.32 -6.10 -12.84
N GLN A 719 24.97 -5.96 -14.12
CA GLN A 719 25.95 -6.00 -15.20
C GLN A 719 26.94 -4.84 -15.13
N GLN A 720 26.50 -3.64 -14.83
CA GLN A 720 27.35 -2.45 -14.70
C GLN A 720 28.28 -2.56 -13.49
N MET A 721 27.77 -3.09 -12.35
CA MET A 721 28.58 -3.32 -11.15
C MET A 721 29.62 -4.44 -11.35
N GLU A 722 29.28 -5.49 -12.12
CA GLU A 722 30.25 -6.53 -12.51
C GLU A 722 31.34 -5.98 -13.44
N GLN A 723 30.99 -5.07 -14.36
CA GLN A 723 31.95 -4.37 -15.20
C GLN A 723 32.90 -3.47 -14.38
N TRP A 724 32.35 -2.78 -13.36
CA TRP A 724 33.17 -2.02 -12.42
C TRP A 724 34.17 -2.91 -11.66
N GLY A 725 33.81 -4.18 -11.42
CA GLY A 725 34.72 -5.21 -10.94
C GLY A 725 35.16 -5.07 -9.49
N ARG A 726 34.61 -4.15 -8.71
CA ARG A 726 34.96 -3.94 -7.30
C ARG A 726 34.05 -4.71 -6.38
N LYS A 727 34.55 -5.02 -5.17
CA LYS A 727 33.82 -5.79 -4.18
C LYS A 727 32.66 -4.97 -3.54
N MET A 728 31.54 -5.64 -3.33
CA MET A 728 30.47 -5.20 -2.47
C MET A 728 30.40 -6.16 -1.28
N VAL A 729 30.69 -5.65 -0.09
CA VAL A 729 30.67 -6.43 1.16
C VAL A 729 29.34 -6.15 1.86
N LEU A 730 28.49 -7.18 2.00
CA LEU A 730 27.18 -7.09 2.64
C LEU A 730 27.23 -7.83 3.98
N LEU A 731 26.96 -7.12 5.07
CA LEU A 731 27.12 -7.61 6.42
C LEU A 731 25.79 -7.63 7.18
N PHE A 732 25.52 -8.70 7.89
CA PHE A 732 24.54 -8.74 8.97
C PHE A 732 25.18 -8.33 10.28
N GLN A 733 24.39 -7.81 11.22
CA GLN A 733 24.90 -7.36 12.51
C GLN A 733 25.40 -8.51 13.39
N ASN A 734 24.82 -9.70 13.21
CA ASN A 734 25.17 -10.90 13.98
C ASN A 734 24.83 -12.18 13.19
N GLU A 735 25.31 -13.34 13.70
CA GLU A 735 25.12 -14.64 13.03
C GLU A 735 23.64 -15.08 13.01
N ASP A 736 22.84 -14.73 14.03
CA ASP A 736 21.41 -15.07 14.08
C ASP A 736 20.63 -14.38 12.95
N GLU A 737 20.95 -13.12 12.66
CA GLU A 737 20.40 -12.41 11.51
C GLU A 737 20.81 -13.04 10.19
N ALA A 738 22.09 -13.41 10.05
CA ALA A 738 22.60 -14.05 8.85
C ALA A 738 21.91 -15.40 8.56
N GLN A 739 21.58 -16.17 9.61
CA GLN A 739 20.87 -17.45 9.48
C GLN A 739 19.39 -17.28 9.08
N ARG A 740 18.77 -16.17 9.45
CA ARG A 740 17.37 -15.86 9.09
C ARG A 740 17.20 -15.44 7.64
N PHE A 741 18.26 -14.94 6.99
CA PHE A 741 18.21 -14.42 5.63
C PHE A 741 18.06 -15.51 4.58
N ASN A 742 17.19 -15.28 3.61
CA ASN A 742 16.98 -16.20 2.48
C ASN A 742 17.93 -15.87 1.31
N TYR A 743 19.17 -16.38 1.36
CA TYR A 743 20.15 -16.17 0.30
C TYR A 743 19.68 -16.67 -1.07
N GLN A 744 18.83 -17.71 -1.13
CA GLN A 744 18.38 -18.30 -2.40
C GLN A 744 17.48 -17.35 -3.19
N GLU A 745 16.74 -16.49 -2.52
CA GLU A 745 15.88 -15.50 -3.18
C GLU A 745 16.68 -14.53 -4.04
N PHE A 746 17.88 -14.17 -3.60
CA PHE A 746 18.76 -13.22 -4.28
C PHE A 746 19.91 -13.88 -5.04
N ASN A 747 19.99 -15.23 -5.00
CA ASN A 747 21.01 -15.98 -5.71
C ASN A 747 20.86 -15.74 -7.22
N ASN A 748 21.96 -15.42 -7.91
CA ASN A 748 22.01 -15.03 -9.32
C ASN A 748 21.35 -13.67 -9.66
N MET A 749 20.68 -12.99 -8.75
CA MET A 749 20.17 -11.64 -8.99
C MET A 749 21.24 -10.57 -8.76
N LEU A 750 22.03 -10.73 -7.70
CA LEU A 750 23.05 -9.74 -7.33
C LEU A 750 24.34 -9.90 -8.16
N PRO A 751 25.19 -8.85 -8.20
CA PRO A 751 26.51 -8.92 -8.83
C PRO A 751 27.38 -10.05 -8.25
N SER A 752 28.14 -10.73 -9.08
CA SER A 752 29.07 -11.78 -8.65
C SER A 752 30.22 -11.25 -7.76
N THR A 753 30.37 -9.95 -7.66
CA THR A 753 31.32 -9.25 -6.80
C THR A 753 30.86 -9.14 -5.33
N VAL A 754 29.59 -9.50 -5.03
CA VAL A 754 29.03 -9.48 -3.66
C VAL A 754 29.70 -10.53 -2.78
N VAL A 755 30.06 -10.11 -1.58
CA VAL A 755 30.61 -10.97 -0.51
C VAL A 755 29.70 -10.79 0.72
N TRP A 756 29.19 -11.89 1.23
CA TRP A 756 28.34 -11.90 2.41
C TRP A 756 29.12 -12.21 3.69
N GLY A 757 28.74 -11.58 4.78
CA GLY A 757 29.36 -11.86 6.08
C GLY A 757 28.57 -11.30 7.25
N THR A 758 29.17 -11.42 8.42
CA THR A 758 28.62 -10.97 9.70
C THR A 758 29.63 -10.07 10.41
N ASP A 759 29.19 -8.94 10.93
CA ASP A 759 30.03 -8.03 11.71
C ASP A 759 30.55 -8.74 12.99
N VAL A 760 31.86 -8.67 13.22
CA VAL A 760 32.47 -9.28 14.40
C VAL A 760 32.39 -8.28 15.57
N ASP A 761 31.69 -8.68 16.61
CA ASP A 761 31.48 -7.88 17.85
C ASP A 761 30.80 -6.52 17.61
N GLY A 762 30.10 -6.33 16.47
CA GLY A 762 29.41 -5.10 16.13
C GLY A 762 30.35 -3.90 15.89
N ARG A 763 31.62 -4.14 15.63
CA ARG A 763 32.62 -3.07 15.50
C ARG A 763 32.47 -2.23 14.26
N ILE A 764 32.13 -2.86 13.13
CA ILE A 764 31.93 -2.15 11.87
C ILE A 764 30.71 -1.26 11.96
N MET A 765 29.60 -1.78 12.47
CA MET A 765 28.37 -1.01 12.68
C MET A 765 28.60 0.19 13.60
N LYS A 766 29.29 -0.04 14.73
CA LYS A 766 29.58 1.03 15.69
C LYS A 766 30.42 2.14 15.04
N GLU A 767 31.47 1.78 14.31
CA GLU A 767 32.31 2.75 13.62
C GLU A 767 31.54 3.52 12.56
N VAL A 768 30.69 2.85 11.77
CA VAL A 768 29.86 3.50 10.76
C VAL A 768 28.92 4.53 11.40
N LEU A 769 28.24 4.19 12.50
CA LEU A 769 27.38 5.13 13.22
C LEU A 769 28.13 6.36 13.73
N GLU A 770 29.32 6.15 14.32
CA GLU A 770 30.16 7.23 14.86
C GLU A 770 30.73 8.13 13.73
N GLN A 771 31.32 7.55 12.69
CA GLN A 771 31.99 8.30 11.62
C GLN A 771 30.99 9.05 10.74
N MET A 772 29.85 8.43 10.43
CA MET A 772 28.79 9.08 9.63
C MET A 772 27.84 9.94 10.48
N LYS A 773 28.05 10.00 11.81
CA LYS A 773 27.20 10.73 12.76
C LYS A 773 25.72 10.38 12.63
N LEU A 774 25.43 9.08 12.43
CA LEU A 774 24.07 8.59 12.33
C LEU A 774 23.43 8.52 13.71
N SER A 775 22.24 9.06 13.84
CA SER A 775 21.51 9.16 15.12
C SER A 775 20.82 7.85 15.52
N SER A 776 20.69 6.92 14.57
CA SER A 776 20.01 5.62 14.79
C SER A 776 20.68 4.51 13.98
N PRO A 777 20.54 3.24 14.40
CA PRO A 777 21.03 2.08 13.65
C PRO A 777 20.03 1.60 12.56
N SER A 778 19.24 2.51 11.97
CA SER A 778 18.28 2.14 10.92
C SER A 778 18.97 1.49 9.72
N LEU A 779 18.51 0.29 9.34
CA LEU A 779 19.07 -0.49 8.24
C LEU A 779 18.14 -0.45 7.00
N PRO A 780 18.72 -0.67 5.80
CA PRO A 780 20.13 -0.89 5.50
C PRO A 780 20.96 0.40 5.54
N ILE A 781 22.28 0.26 5.72
CA ILE A 781 23.24 1.35 5.52
C ILE A 781 24.16 0.95 4.38
N PHE A 782 24.30 1.81 3.36
CA PHE A 782 25.21 1.61 2.24
C PHE A 782 26.22 2.74 2.15
N LEU A 783 27.50 2.36 2.02
CA LEU A 783 28.62 3.27 1.91
C LEU A 783 29.40 2.97 0.63
N VAL A 784 29.92 4.02 -0.02
CA VAL A 784 30.96 3.89 -1.04
C VAL A 784 32.26 4.45 -0.45
N CYS A 785 33.30 3.62 -0.50
CA CYS A 785 34.60 3.97 0.03
C CYS A 785 35.65 4.06 -1.10
N ASP A 786 36.53 5.04 -0.98
CA ASP A 786 37.64 5.23 -1.92
C ASP A 786 38.85 4.36 -1.60
N THR A 787 39.89 4.51 -2.39
CA THR A 787 41.16 3.73 -2.27
C THR A 787 41.93 3.98 -0.96
N PHE A 788 41.52 4.98 -0.17
CA PHE A 788 42.05 5.33 1.14
C PHE A 788 41.08 5.02 2.27
N ASN A 789 40.03 4.25 2.01
CA ASN A 789 38.93 3.93 2.93
C ASN A 789 38.19 5.19 3.44
N ARG A 790 38.22 6.30 2.68
CA ARG A 790 37.42 7.46 2.96
C ARG A 790 36.03 7.24 2.37
N VAL A 791 34.98 7.55 3.17
CA VAL A 791 33.59 7.41 2.74
C VAL A 791 33.22 8.64 1.90
N VAL A 792 32.81 8.40 0.68
CA VAL A 792 32.39 9.44 -0.29
C VAL A 792 30.88 9.42 -0.56
N PHE A 793 30.18 8.42 -0.05
CA PHE A 793 28.73 8.29 -0.11
C PHE A 793 28.24 7.49 1.09
N CYS A 794 27.14 7.93 1.70
CA CYS A 794 26.44 7.21 2.74
C CYS A 794 24.94 7.36 2.53
N LEU A 795 24.22 6.26 2.57
CA LEU A 795 22.77 6.23 2.53
C LEU A 795 22.28 5.27 3.60
N GLN A 796 21.32 5.72 4.39
CA GLN A 796 20.75 4.98 5.50
C GLN A 796 19.24 4.83 5.35
N GLY A 797 18.72 3.68 5.77
CA GLY A 797 17.29 3.44 5.92
C GLY A 797 16.58 3.16 4.60
N TYR A 798 15.28 3.40 4.57
CA TYR A 798 14.43 3.08 3.44
C TYR A 798 14.66 4.02 2.27
N THR A 799 15.13 3.48 1.16
CA THR A 799 15.38 4.24 -0.07
C THR A 799 15.10 3.39 -1.29
N ILE A 800 14.34 3.91 -2.23
CA ILE A 800 14.12 3.34 -3.56
C ILE A 800 15.17 3.93 -4.53
N ASN A 801 15.56 3.15 -5.54
CA ASN A 801 16.59 3.47 -6.53
C ASN A 801 18.01 3.58 -5.96
N LEU A 802 18.33 2.84 -4.90
CA LEU A 802 19.69 2.77 -4.34
C LEU A 802 20.72 2.40 -5.41
N GLY A 803 20.43 1.43 -6.29
CA GLY A 803 21.32 1.00 -7.36
C GLY A 803 21.73 2.15 -8.28
N GLU A 804 20.79 3.02 -8.63
CA GLU A 804 21.07 4.22 -9.43
C GLU A 804 21.95 5.21 -8.68
N GLN A 805 21.68 5.47 -7.39
CA GLN A 805 22.50 6.37 -6.58
C GLN A 805 23.93 5.87 -6.43
N LEU A 806 24.11 4.57 -6.20
CA LEU A 806 25.45 3.95 -6.17
C LEU A 806 26.16 4.10 -7.52
N MET A 807 25.48 3.86 -8.64
CA MET A 807 26.06 3.98 -9.97
C MET A 807 26.45 5.41 -10.32
N LYS A 808 25.68 6.43 -9.90
CA LYS A 808 26.05 7.84 -10.06
C LYS A 808 27.37 8.16 -9.37
N VAL A 809 27.52 7.72 -8.13
CA VAL A 809 28.77 7.94 -7.36
C VAL A 809 29.93 7.18 -8.00
N ILE A 810 29.74 5.89 -8.33
CA ILE A 810 30.77 5.03 -8.94
C ILE A 810 31.31 5.63 -10.25
N ARG A 811 30.45 6.19 -11.09
CA ARG A 811 30.86 6.80 -12.38
C ARG A 811 31.66 8.10 -12.21
N LYS A 812 31.50 8.80 -11.10
CA LYS A 812 32.26 10.02 -10.77
C LYS A 812 33.60 9.75 -10.04
N LEU A 813 33.85 8.49 -9.65
CA LEU A 813 35.07 8.02 -9.01
C LEU A 813 36.05 7.41 -10.03
#